data_65d9a597fba00ac71266f769edae1582
#
_entry.id   65d9a597fba00ac71266f769edae1582
#
_cell.length_a   1.000
_cell.length_b   1.000
_cell.length_c   1.000
_cell.angle_alpha   90.00
_cell.angle_beta   90.00
_cell.angle_gamma   90.00
#
_symmetry.space_group_name_H-M   'P 1'
#
loop_
_entity.id
_entity.type
_entity.pdbx_description
1 polymer ?
#
loop_
_entity_poly.entity_id
_entity_poly.type
_entity_poly.pdbx_seq_one_letter_code
_entity_poly.pdbx_strand_id
1 'polypeptide(L)'
;MKIIKRDGHIVDYDPSKIKTAIKKANIEVRPKERANEEQIKEIIQYIEDLDKKRILVEDIQDIIEEKLMELDKYQLAKRYITYRYTRALVRKANTTDQSIKELIEGESEYWNSENSNKNAEVVTTQRDYLAGITSTDITRRFLLPEEIVKAHDEGIIHFHDADYFAQNALHNCELINIDDMLQNGTVINGVMIEKPHRFITAATIATQIILAVTSSSYGGATITLTHLAPFVRSSYERYYKKYADRKLSEADCEKYAWEDTKKEVSDGVQTFNYQVNSMTNTNGQAPFLSVCMYIGETDEYKDELALIIEEFLRQRILGFKNRKGVYITPAFPKLLYVLEEDNMKEDGKYYYLTELAAECTAKRMVPDYISEKIMKELKKNEMGDGDCYPCMGCRSFLTPDRFMSVGNISNAKNYVEGKGKYYGRFNQGVVTINLPDIALSSEQDMDKFWKIFDERLELCHKALQIRHKRLSNVTSDVAPILWQDGALARLKPGESIHELLHHGYSTISLGYAGLYECVKYLTGKSHTDNGEGKELGLKIMQYLNDVCKKWKEEEDIDYSVYGTPIESTTYKFAKCLKERFGTIEGITDRNYITNSYHVPVFEEIDAFTKLKLESEFQRLSPGGAISYVETPNLQNNLDAIMDIIKFIYNNIMYAELNTKSDYCQACGYTGEILIDEKLEWYCPNCGNRDHNTLNVARRTCGYIGTNFWNKGRTQEIKERVLHVDNKVAD
;
A
#
# COMPACT_ATOMS: atom_id res chain seq x y z
N MET A 1 1.67 23.49 40.24
CA MET A 1 2.21 22.52 39.25
C MET A 1 1.07 21.70 38.68
N LYS A 2 1.12 21.37 37.38
CA LYS A 2 0.16 20.46 36.71
C LYS A 2 0.89 19.25 36.16
N ILE A 3 0.22 18.09 36.15
CA ILE A 3 0.79 16.83 35.67
C ILE A 3 0.24 16.55 34.29
N ILE A 4 1.12 16.29 33.33
CA ILE A 4 0.75 15.73 32.03
C ILE A 4 0.77 14.21 32.19
N LYS A 5 -0.42 13.59 32.09
CA LYS A 5 -0.54 12.15 32.12
C LYS A 5 -0.07 11.52 30.80
N ARG A 6 0.12 10.20 30.79
CA ARG A 6 0.58 9.41 29.63
C ARG A 6 -0.32 9.53 28.40
N ASP A 7 -1.59 9.78 28.62
CA ASP A 7 -2.63 9.99 27.59
C ASP A 7 -2.76 11.46 27.15
N GLY A 8 -1.83 12.32 27.57
CA GLY A 8 -1.82 13.76 27.26
C GLY A 8 -2.75 14.62 28.14
N HIS A 9 -3.64 14.03 28.94
CA HIS A 9 -4.51 14.81 29.81
C HIS A 9 -3.74 15.53 30.92
N ILE A 10 -4.11 16.78 31.16
CA ILE A 10 -3.49 17.63 32.19
C ILE A 10 -4.37 17.61 33.43
N VAL A 11 -3.79 17.20 34.57
CA VAL A 11 -4.45 17.17 35.88
C VAL A 11 -3.70 17.99 36.90
N ASP A 12 -4.35 18.35 38.00
CA ASP A 12 -3.69 19.01 39.11
C ASP A 12 -2.75 18.05 39.84
N TYR A 13 -1.62 18.58 40.31
CA TYR A 13 -0.66 17.84 41.13
C TYR A 13 -1.29 17.44 42.48
N ASP A 14 -1.15 16.15 42.80
CA ASP A 14 -1.65 15.57 44.03
C ASP A 14 -0.55 14.73 44.70
N PRO A 15 0.16 15.28 45.72
CA PRO A 15 1.25 14.58 46.40
C PRO A 15 0.81 13.31 47.12
N SER A 16 -0.47 13.17 47.45
CA SER A 16 -0.97 11.96 48.11
C SER A 16 -0.80 10.70 47.26
N LYS A 17 -0.79 10.85 45.92
CA LYS A 17 -0.59 9.75 44.99
C LYS A 17 0.86 9.22 45.03
N ILE A 18 1.84 10.11 45.16
CA ILE A 18 3.26 9.76 45.34
C ILE A 18 3.44 9.02 46.66
N LYS A 19 2.91 9.59 47.73
CA LYS A 19 2.97 8.99 49.10
C LYS A 19 2.34 7.57 49.06
N THR A 20 1.18 7.41 48.43
CA THR A 20 0.51 6.12 48.35
C THR A 20 1.30 5.11 47.54
N ALA A 21 1.96 5.52 46.42
CA ALA A 21 2.76 4.65 45.60
C ALA A 21 3.98 4.11 46.34
N ILE A 22 4.70 4.98 47.03
CA ILE A 22 5.89 4.59 47.85
C ILE A 22 5.45 3.69 49.00
N LYS A 23 4.34 4.00 49.68
CA LYS A 23 3.79 3.16 50.78
C LYS A 23 3.43 1.76 50.30
N LYS A 24 2.87 1.62 49.15
CA LYS A 24 2.55 0.30 48.54
C LYS A 24 3.84 -0.50 48.29
N ALA A 25 4.86 0.13 47.76
CA ALA A 25 6.17 -0.53 47.54
C ALA A 25 6.85 -0.90 48.87
N ASN A 26 6.70 -0.07 49.92
CA ASN A 26 7.21 -0.34 51.26
C ASN A 26 6.70 -1.67 51.84
N ILE A 27 5.45 -2.07 51.54
CA ILE A 27 4.89 -3.32 52.06
C ILE A 27 5.66 -4.54 51.55
N GLU A 28 6.25 -4.47 50.37
CA GLU A 28 6.93 -5.57 49.71
C GLU A 28 8.40 -5.72 50.12
N VAL A 29 8.93 -4.84 50.97
CA VAL A 29 10.31 -4.88 51.43
C VAL A 29 10.41 -5.05 52.95
N ARG A 30 11.57 -5.56 53.41
CA ARG A 30 11.85 -5.72 54.86
C ARG A 30 11.82 -4.38 55.57
N PRO A 31 11.40 -4.29 56.84
CA PRO A 31 11.24 -3.04 57.62
C PRO A 31 12.43 -2.07 57.54
N LYS A 32 13.65 -2.60 57.56
CA LYS A 32 14.89 -1.80 57.45
C LYS A 32 15.12 -1.15 56.09
N GLU A 33 14.54 -1.70 55.03
CA GLU A 33 14.66 -1.21 53.67
C GLU A 33 13.55 -0.22 53.30
N ARG A 34 12.58 0.00 54.20
CA ARG A 34 11.43 0.90 53.99
C ARG A 34 11.86 2.35 54.04
N ALA A 35 11.29 3.19 53.22
CA ALA A 35 11.34 4.64 53.40
C ALA A 35 10.38 5.04 54.51
N ASN A 36 10.84 5.86 55.45
CA ASN A 36 10.03 6.41 56.53
C ASN A 36 9.25 7.65 56.07
N GLU A 37 8.36 8.18 56.90
CA GLU A 37 7.51 9.32 56.51
C GLU A 37 8.33 10.61 56.24
N GLU A 38 9.47 10.82 56.86
CA GLU A 38 10.32 11.97 56.61
C GLU A 38 10.99 11.86 55.22
N GLN A 39 11.54 10.70 54.89
CA GLN A 39 12.11 10.43 53.57
C GLN A 39 11.07 10.55 52.45
N ILE A 40 9.83 10.09 52.67
CA ILE A 40 8.74 10.26 51.68
C ILE A 40 8.39 11.75 51.51
N LYS A 41 8.38 12.52 52.58
CA LYS A 41 8.17 13.98 52.56
C LYS A 41 9.29 14.68 51.80
N GLU A 42 10.53 14.29 52.01
CA GLU A 42 11.70 14.82 51.31
C GLU A 42 11.61 14.63 49.79
N ILE A 43 11.23 13.46 49.34
CA ILE A 43 11.00 13.16 47.91
C ILE A 43 9.89 14.06 47.33
N ILE A 44 8.76 14.19 48.05
CA ILE A 44 7.63 15.04 47.62
C ILE A 44 8.06 16.51 47.55
N GLN A 45 8.75 17.00 48.57
CA GLN A 45 9.27 18.38 48.65
C GLN A 45 10.20 18.66 47.48
N TYR A 46 11.14 17.75 47.19
CA TYR A 46 12.05 17.89 46.07
C TYR A 46 11.31 18.08 44.73
N ILE A 47 10.23 17.31 44.50
CA ILE A 47 9.40 17.42 43.29
C ILE A 47 8.67 18.76 43.23
N GLU A 48 8.18 19.25 44.40
CA GLU A 48 7.53 20.56 44.50
C GLU A 48 8.48 21.73 44.26
N ASP A 49 9.74 21.60 44.72
CA ASP A 49 10.81 22.62 44.61
C ASP A 49 11.36 22.75 43.16
N LEU A 50 11.00 21.84 42.22
CA LEU A 50 11.41 21.92 40.80
C LEU A 50 10.85 23.14 40.07
N ASP A 51 9.88 23.87 40.65
CA ASP A 51 9.22 25.07 40.12
C ASP A 51 8.77 24.94 38.64
N LYS A 52 8.42 23.74 38.22
CA LYS A 52 7.88 23.47 36.89
C LYS A 52 6.38 23.74 36.85
N LYS A 53 5.92 24.58 35.90
CA LYS A 53 4.49 24.81 35.66
C LYS A 53 3.77 23.53 35.25
N ARG A 54 4.42 22.66 34.47
CA ARG A 54 3.95 21.36 34.00
C ARG A 54 5.12 20.35 34.06
N ILE A 55 4.80 19.10 34.41
CA ILE A 55 5.76 17.98 34.45
C ILE A 55 5.07 16.70 33.95
N LEU A 56 5.79 15.85 33.24
CA LEU A 56 5.30 14.54 32.82
C LEU A 56 5.21 13.59 34.03
N VAL A 57 4.19 12.73 34.03
CA VAL A 57 4.05 11.72 35.09
C VAL A 57 5.25 10.75 35.10
N GLU A 58 5.87 10.49 33.95
CA GLU A 58 7.07 9.65 33.87
C GLU A 58 8.27 10.32 34.53
N ASP A 59 8.51 11.61 34.30
CA ASP A 59 9.58 12.35 34.95
C ASP A 59 9.47 12.29 36.50
N ILE A 60 8.24 12.37 37.02
CA ILE A 60 8.01 12.21 38.46
C ILE A 60 8.39 10.81 38.91
N GLN A 61 8.06 9.78 38.14
CA GLN A 61 8.40 8.40 38.47
C GLN A 61 9.92 8.20 38.50
N ASP A 62 10.66 8.75 37.50
CA ASP A 62 12.11 8.68 37.41
C ASP A 62 12.75 9.37 38.60
N ILE A 63 12.28 10.57 38.98
CA ILE A 63 12.74 11.29 40.16
C ILE A 63 12.53 10.49 41.45
N ILE A 64 11.39 9.81 41.59
CA ILE A 64 11.16 8.97 42.78
C ILE A 64 12.14 7.81 42.84
N GLU A 65 12.43 7.16 41.70
CA GLU A 65 13.40 6.07 41.59
C GLU A 65 14.83 6.54 41.99
N GLU A 66 15.27 7.66 41.43
CA GLU A 66 16.58 8.28 41.75
C GLU A 66 16.69 8.66 43.23
N LYS A 67 15.67 9.31 43.76
CA LYS A 67 15.69 9.73 45.18
C LYS A 67 15.66 8.56 46.16
N LEU A 68 14.94 7.48 45.81
CA LEU A 68 14.98 6.25 46.61
C LEU A 68 16.40 5.61 46.64
N MET A 69 17.13 5.69 45.51
CA MET A 69 18.52 5.23 45.45
C MET A 69 19.45 6.15 46.21
N GLU A 70 19.31 7.47 46.12
CA GLU A 70 20.10 8.45 46.89
C GLU A 70 19.92 8.31 48.41
N LEU A 71 18.73 7.87 48.84
CA LEU A 71 18.43 7.57 50.24
C LEU A 71 18.86 6.17 50.70
N ASP A 72 19.71 5.50 49.93
CA ASP A 72 20.19 4.12 50.16
C ASP A 72 19.07 3.07 50.28
N LYS A 73 17.91 3.33 49.68
CA LYS A 73 16.75 2.42 49.70
C LYS A 73 16.72 1.53 48.44
N TYR A 74 17.85 0.90 48.10
CA TYR A 74 18.03 0.14 46.86
C TYR A 74 16.99 -0.97 46.67
N GLN A 75 16.61 -1.71 47.70
CA GLN A 75 15.62 -2.78 47.55
C GLN A 75 14.21 -2.22 47.34
N LEU A 76 13.90 -1.09 47.96
CA LEU A 76 12.63 -0.38 47.72
C LEU A 76 12.59 0.22 46.31
N ALA A 77 13.67 0.86 45.86
CA ALA A 77 13.80 1.37 44.48
C ALA A 77 13.59 0.25 43.46
N LYS A 78 14.28 -0.90 43.66
CA LYS A 78 14.13 -2.07 42.79
C LYS A 78 12.67 -2.59 42.74
N ARG A 79 11.98 -2.63 43.87
CA ARG A 79 10.57 -3.03 43.92
C ARG A 79 9.66 -2.01 43.25
N TYR A 80 9.95 -0.73 43.43
CA TYR A 80 9.21 0.36 42.79
C TYR A 80 9.35 0.29 41.26
N ILE A 81 10.57 0.13 40.73
CA ILE A 81 10.89 -0.04 39.33
C ILE A 81 10.17 -1.28 38.74
N THR A 82 10.29 -2.43 39.46
CA THR A 82 9.65 -3.68 39.03
C THR A 82 8.12 -3.53 38.98
N TYR A 83 7.54 -2.89 40.01
CA TYR A 83 6.09 -2.61 40.04
C TYR A 83 5.64 -1.70 38.89
N ARG A 84 6.40 -0.62 38.64
CA ARG A 84 6.16 0.29 37.50
C ARG A 84 6.21 -0.46 36.18
N TYR A 85 7.24 -1.29 35.98
CA TYR A 85 7.41 -2.11 34.78
C TYR A 85 6.26 -3.12 34.62
N THR A 86 5.93 -3.85 35.68
CA THR A 86 4.80 -4.80 35.66
C THR A 86 3.47 -4.09 35.35
N ARG A 87 3.26 -2.91 35.94
CA ARG A 87 2.06 -2.09 35.63
C ARG A 87 2.06 -1.56 34.19
N ALA A 88 3.22 -1.26 33.63
CA ALA A 88 3.33 -0.88 32.23
C ALA A 88 3.02 -2.06 31.30
N LEU A 89 3.50 -3.27 31.65
CA LEU A 89 3.17 -4.51 30.92
C LEU A 89 1.68 -4.84 31.02
N VAL A 90 1.09 -4.77 32.22
CA VAL A 90 -0.36 -5.02 32.43
C VAL A 90 -1.21 -4.02 31.65
N ARG A 91 -0.81 -2.75 31.58
CA ARG A 91 -1.54 -1.76 30.75
C ARG A 91 -1.38 -2.04 29.25
N LYS A 92 -0.19 -2.44 28.81
CA LYS A 92 0.03 -2.86 27.41
C LYS A 92 -0.75 -4.13 27.06
N ALA A 93 -0.83 -5.10 27.98
CA ALA A 93 -1.66 -6.29 27.85
C ALA A 93 -3.17 -5.95 27.84
N ASN A 94 -3.60 -5.05 28.72
CA ASN A 94 -5.00 -4.62 28.73
C ASN A 94 -5.43 -3.91 27.44
N THR A 95 -4.54 -3.19 26.74
CA THR A 95 -4.87 -2.59 25.43
C THR A 95 -5.05 -3.66 24.36
N THR A 96 -4.26 -4.71 24.37
CA THR A 96 -4.40 -5.85 23.43
C THR A 96 -5.68 -6.63 23.72
N ASP A 97 -5.94 -6.98 24.98
CA ASP A 97 -7.16 -7.68 25.40
C ASP A 97 -8.41 -6.84 25.08
N GLN A 98 -8.37 -5.53 25.29
CA GLN A 98 -9.44 -4.62 24.96
C GLN A 98 -9.69 -4.56 23.44
N SER A 99 -8.63 -4.49 22.61
CA SER A 99 -8.76 -4.51 21.15
C SER A 99 -9.36 -5.83 20.64
N ILE A 100 -8.97 -6.96 21.24
CA ILE A 100 -9.55 -8.27 20.93
C ILE A 100 -11.03 -8.30 21.30
N LYS A 101 -11.39 -7.81 22.48
CA LYS A 101 -12.77 -7.76 22.93
C LYS A 101 -13.63 -6.88 22.00
N GLU A 102 -13.18 -5.68 21.69
CA GLU A 102 -13.87 -4.76 20.78
C GLU A 102 -14.05 -5.37 19.36
N LEU A 103 -13.06 -6.10 18.87
CA LEU A 103 -13.17 -6.81 17.60
C LEU A 103 -14.26 -7.90 17.66
N ILE A 104 -14.28 -8.72 18.73
CA ILE A 104 -15.22 -9.84 18.87
C ILE A 104 -16.65 -9.31 19.08
N GLU A 105 -16.81 -8.24 19.84
CA GLU A 105 -18.10 -7.61 20.12
C GLU A 105 -18.61 -6.72 18.99
N GLY A 106 -17.78 -6.46 17.95
CA GLY A 106 -18.12 -5.61 16.80
C GLY A 106 -18.20 -4.12 17.13
N GLU A 107 -17.60 -3.70 18.25
CA GLU A 107 -17.64 -2.32 18.74
C GLU A 107 -16.49 -1.45 18.22
N SER A 108 -15.48 -2.03 17.55
CA SER A 108 -14.30 -1.29 17.08
C SER A 108 -14.55 -0.58 15.73
N GLU A 109 -14.75 0.72 15.79
CA GLU A 109 -14.81 1.58 14.59
C GLU A 109 -13.49 1.52 13.77
N TYR A 110 -12.34 1.35 14.43
CA TYR A 110 -11.02 1.25 13.79
C TYR A 110 -10.93 0.01 12.89
N TRP A 111 -11.22 -1.18 13.42
CA TRP A 111 -11.14 -2.44 12.67
C TRP A 111 -12.15 -2.51 11.51
N ASN A 112 -13.31 -1.90 11.70
CA ASN A 112 -14.35 -1.85 10.68
C ASN A 112 -14.00 -0.92 9.51
N SER A 113 -13.08 0.02 9.70
CA SER A 113 -12.74 1.04 8.70
C SER A 113 -11.26 1.11 8.32
N GLU A 114 -10.43 0.17 8.77
CA GLU A 114 -8.99 0.15 8.47
C GLU A 114 -8.71 -0.16 7.00
N ASN A 115 -9.46 -1.10 6.42
CA ASN A 115 -9.33 -1.49 5.03
C ASN A 115 -10.70 -1.64 4.38
N SER A 116 -11.00 -0.80 3.39
CA SER A 116 -12.29 -0.77 2.68
C SER A 116 -12.63 -2.04 1.87
N ASN A 117 -11.72 -3.01 1.77
CA ASN A 117 -11.94 -4.30 1.11
C ASN A 117 -12.05 -5.48 2.08
N LYS A 118 -11.95 -5.24 3.39
CA LYS A 118 -12.13 -6.23 4.45
C LYS A 118 -13.43 -5.99 5.21
N ASN A 119 -14.16 -7.06 5.52
CA ASN A 119 -15.33 -7.00 6.39
C ASN A 119 -15.03 -7.73 7.70
N ALA A 120 -14.89 -6.97 8.79
CA ALA A 120 -14.53 -7.48 10.11
C ALA A 120 -15.57 -8.47 10.71
N GLU A 121 -16.80 -8.49 10.22
CA GLU A 121 -17.83 -9.46 10.66
C GLU A 121 -17.60 -10.88 10.12
N VAL A 122 -16.80 -11.02 9.06
CA VAL A 122 -16.53 -12.33 8.43
C VAL A 122 -15.46 -13.08 9.22
N VAL A 123 -15.73 -14.35 9.55
CA VAL A 123 -14.87 -15.20 10.40
C VAL A 123 -13.41 -15.25 9.91
N THR A 124 -13.17 -15.36 8.61
CA THR A 124 -11.81 -15.37 8.04
C THR A 124 -11.08 -14.07 8.30
N THR A 125 -11.75 -12.93 8.14
CA THR A 125 -11.21 -11.60 8.43
C THR A 125 -10.97 -11.39 9.92
N GLN A 126 -11.89 -11.86 10.79
CA GLN A 126 -11.68 -11.80 12.24
C GLN A 126 -10.44 -12.59 12.68
N ARG A 127 -10.18 -13.75 12.09
CA ARG A 127 -8.97 -14.54 12.38
C ARG A 127 -7.69 -13.79 11.98
N ASP A 128 -7.68 -13.14 10.84
CA ASP A 128 -6.55 -12.33 10.38
C ASP A 128 -6.34 -11.13 11.32
N TYR A 129 -7.40 -10.42 11.70
CA TYR A 129 -7.31 -9.31 12.64
C TYR A 129 -6.83 -9.74 14.05
N LEU A 130 -7.27 -10.87 14.56
CA LEU A 130 -6.75 -11.42 15.82
C LEU A 130 -5.25 -11.73 15.74
N ALA A 131 -4.80 -12.32 14.62
CA ALA A 131 -3.39 -12.54 14.36
C ALA A 131 -2.62 -11.21 14.26
N GLY A 132 -3.20 -10.20 13.57
CA GLY A 132 -2.65 -8.86 13.42
C GLY A 132 -2.49 -8.13 14.75
N ILE A 133 -3.49 -8.17 15.64
CA ILE A 133 -3.41 -7.58 16.98
C ILE A 133 -2.24 -8.19 17.76
N THR A 134 -2.13 -9.52 17.73
CA THR A 134 -1.06 -10.24 18.42
C THR A 134 0.31 -9.90 17.82
N SER A 135 0.43 -9.91 16.49
CA SER A 135 1.66 -9.56 15.78
C SER A 135 2.08 -8.11 16.09
N THR A 136 1.16 -7.15 16.06
CA THR A 136 1.43 -5.75 16.40
C THR A 136 1.97 -5.61 17.83
N ASP A 137 1.38 -6.29 18.80
CA ASP A 137 1.82 -6.26 20.19
C ASP A 137 3.24 -6.83 20.34
N ILE A 138 3.52 -7.98 19.71
CA ILE A 138 4.86 -8.59 19.71
C ILE A 138 5.87 -7.67 19.01
N THR A 139 5.51 -7.12 17.85
CA THR A 139 6.36 -6.20 17.08
C THR A 139 6.77 -5.00 17.93
N ARG A 140 5.83 -4.37 18.61
CA ARG A 140 6.05 -3.18 19.43
C ARG A 140 6.86 -3.44 20.71
N ARG A 141 6.65 -4.60 21.34
CA ARG A 141 7.31 -4.91 22.63
C ARG A 141 8.68 -5.55 22.49
N PHE A 142 8.91 -6.30 21.42
CA PHE A 142 10.10 -7.16 21.33
C PHE A 142 10.94 -6.94 20.08
N LEU A 143 10.36 -6.47 18.97
CA LEU A 143 11.04 -6.42 17.68
C LEU A 143 11.49 -5.01 17.27
N LEU A 144 10.80 -3.98 17.73
CA LEU A 144 11.16 -2.59 17.45
C LEU A 144 11.79 -1.91 18.67
N PRO A 145 12.85 -1.11 18.48
CA PRO A 145 13.38 -0.22 19.52
C PRO A 145 12.32 0.76 20.01
N GLU A 146 12.42 1.17 21.27
CA GLU A 146 11.47 2.08 21.89
C GLU A 146 11.35 3.42 21.13
N GLU A 147 12.47 3.94 20.61
CA GLU A 147 12.50 5.18 19.82
C GLU A 147 11.63 5.07 18.54
N ILE A 148 11.65 3.94 17.86
CA ILE A 148 10.85 3.69 16.64
C ILE A 148 9.37 3.54 17.00
N VAL A 149 9.06 2.82 18.08
CA VAL A 149 7.69 2.69 18.58
C VAL A 149 7.12 4.05 18.95
N LYS A 150 7.89 4.86 19.67
CA LYS A 150 7.50 6.23 20.06
C LYS A 150 7.27 7.12 18.84
N ALA A 151 8.21 7.12 17.88
CA ALA A 151 8.09 7.90 16.66
C ALA A 151 6.86 7.49 15.82
N HIS A 152 6.54 6.19 15.79
CA HIS A 152 5.34 5.69 15.14
C HIS A 152 4.06 6.14 15.87
N ASP A 153 4.03 6.09 17.19
CA ASP A 153 2.85 6.48 18.01
C ASP A 153 2.59 7.98 17.95
N GLU A 154 3.63 8.79 17.96
CA GLU A 154 3.54 10.25 17.85
C GLU A 154 3.26 10.72 16.42
N GLY A 155 3.21 9.81 15.45
CA GLY A 155 2.96 10.14 14.03
C GLY A 155 4.13 10.89 13.37
N ILE A 156 5.34 10.76 13.89
CA ILE A 156 6.57 11.30 13.27
C ILE A 156 6.94 10.49 12.03
N ILE A 157 6.87 9.17 12.17
CA ILE A 157 6.99 8.20 11.09
C ILE A 157 5.82 7.20 11.15
N HIS A 158 5.61 6.45 10.08
CA HIS A 158 4.73 5.30 10.11
C HIS A 158 5.49 4.04 9.68
N PHE A 159 5.64 3.10 10.62
CA PHE A 159 6.12 1.76 10.35
C PHE A 159 4.93 0.94 9.84
N HIS A 160 4.88 0.68 8.52
CA HIS A 160 3.76 -0.04 7.91
C HIS A 160 3.71 -1.51 8.33
N ASP A 161 2.52 -2.09 8.29
CA ASP A 161 2.29 -3.54 8.38
C ASP A 161 2.93 -4.19 9.63
N ALA A 162 2.86 -3.51 10.79
CA ALA A 162 3.31 -4.05 12.07
C ALA A 162 2.51 -5.30 12.48
N ASP A 163 1.29 -5.41 11.97
CA ASP A 163 0.37 -6.54 12.12
C ASP A 163 0.82 -7.81 11.41
N TYR A 164 1.76 -7.72 10.47
CA TYR A 164 2.41 -8.86 9.80
C TYR A 164 3.89 -9.02 10.16
N PHE A 165 4.52 -8.02 10.77
CA PHE A 165 5.97 -7.97 10.94
C PHE A 165 6.55 -9.02 11.89
N ALA A 166 5.79 -9.51 12.88
CA ALA A 166 6.23 -10.57 13.78
C ALA A 166 6.41 -11.92 13.09
N GLN A 167 5.73 -12.14 11.96
CA GLN A 167 5.85 -13.37 11.18
C GLN A 167 7.15 -13.41 10.38
N ASN A 168 7.70 -14.59 10.19
CA ASN A 168 8.90 -14.78 9.36
C ASN A 168 8.52 -14.83 7.88
N ALA A 169 9.45 -14.42 7.01
CA ALA A 169 9.37 -14.55 5.54
C ALA A 169 8.36 -13.65 4.82
N LEU A 170 7.62 -12.82 5.51
CA LEU A 170 6.66 -11.94 4.86
C LEU A 170 7.36 -10.69 4.33
N HIS A 171 7.24 -10.48 3.04
CA HIS A 171 7.60 -9.27 2.31
C HIS A 171 6.33 -8.52 1.87
N ASN A 172 6.48 -7.30 1.34
CA ASN A 172 5.33 -6.46 1.00
C ASN A 172 4.70 -6.91 -0.34
N CYS A 173 5.21 -6.43 -1.45
CA CYS A 173 4.61 -6.61 -2.78
C CYS A 173 5.56 -7.34 -3.71
N GLU A 174 4.99 -8.02 -4.74
CA GLU A 174 5.79 -8.81 -5.69
C GLU A 174 5.25 -8.78 -7.13
N LEU A 175 6.15 -9.08 -8.07
CA LEU A 175 5.83 -9.48 -9.43
C LEU A 175 5.98 -10.99 -9.54
N ILE A 176 4.87 -11.72 -9.62
CA ILE A 176 4.89 -13.19 -9.68
C ILE A 176 5.40 -13.66 -11.04
N ASN A 177 6.37 -14.55 -11.05
CA ASN A 177 6.88 -15.17 -12.28
C ASN A 177 6.02 -16.38 -12.70
N ILE A 178 4.80 -16.08 -13.17
CA ILE A 178 3.85 -17.12 -13.64
C ILE A 178 4.44 -17.89 -14.83
N ASP A 179 5.25 -17.26 -15.70
CA ASP A 179 5.87 -17.93 -16.83
C ASP A 179 6.79 -19.05 -16.37
N ASP A 180 7.71 -18.79 -15.42
CA ASP A 180 8.58 -19.83 -14.86
C ASP A 180 7.77 -20.98 -14.26
N MET A 181 6.74 -20.66 -13.47
CA MET A 181 5.94 -21.68 -12.80
C MET A 181 5.12 -22.53 -13.76
N LEU A 182 4.58 -21.97 -14.81
CA LEU A 182 3.80 -22.68 -15.82
C LEU A 182 4.68 -23.47 -16.81
N GLN A 183 5.81 -22.89 -17.24
CA GLN A 183 6.68 -23.52 -18.23
C GLN A 183 7.54 -24.65 -17.64
N ASN A 184 7.99 -24.49 -16.40
CA ASN A 184 8.91 -25.41 -15.73
C ASN A 184 8.23 -26.30 -14.68
N GLY A 185 6.94 -26.09 -14.43
CA GLY A 185 6.21 -26.70 -13.34
C GLY A 185 6.46 -26.03 -11.99
N THR A 186 5.57 -26.28 -11.04
CA THR A 186 5.61 -25.74 -9.68
C THR A 186 5.03 -26.74 -8.68
N VAL A 187 5.20 -26.47 -7.39
CA VAL A 187 4.60 -27.30 -6.32
C VAL A 187 3.65 -26.44 -5.49
N ILE A 188 2.42 -26.89 -5.34
CA ILE A 188 1.42 -26.24 -4.48
C ILE A 188 0.95 -27.25 -3.43
N ASN A 189 1.14 -26.93 -2.15
CA ASN A 189 0.79 -27.81 -1.04
C ASN A 189 1.32 -29.25 -1.19
N GLY A 190 2.56 -29.40 -1.69
CA GLY A 190 3.21 -30.69 -1.89
C GLY A 190 2.74 -31.46 -3.14
N VAL A 191 1.86 -30.87 -3.96
CA VAL A 191 1.42 -31.47 -5.22
C VAL A 191 2.17 -30.84 -6.38
N MET A 192 2.84 -31.69 -7.19
CA MET A 192 3.51 -31.26 -8.41
C MET A 192 2.48 -30.87 -9.48
N ILE A 193 2.60 -29.67 -9.96
CA ILE A 193 1.79 -29.11 -11.06
C ILE A 193 2.68 -29.03 -12.30
N GLU A 194 2.38 -29.88 -13.29
CA GLU A 194 3.12 -29.93 -14.55
C GLU A 194 2.68 -28.82 -15.50
N LYS A 195 3.50 -28.56 -16.53
CA LYS A 195 3.21 -27.59 -17.58
C LYS A 195 1.83 -27.83 -18.22
N PRO A 196 0.92 -26.84 -18.22
CA PRO A 196 -0.36 -26.99 -18.90
C PRO A 196 -0.20 -26.96 -20.43
N HIS A 197 -1.16 -27.54 -21.14
CA HIS A 197 -1.20 -27.63 -22.60
C HIS A 197 -2.37 -26.85 -23.23
N ARG A 198 -3.10 -26.09 -22.42
CA ARG A 198 -4.30 -25.33 -22.85
C ARG A 198 -4.42 -24.04 -22.06
N PHE A 199 -4.98 -23.01 -22.69
CA PHE A 199 -5.19 -21.72 -22.07
C PHE A 199 -6.06 -21.80 -20.80
N ILE A 200 -7.21 -22.47 -20.85
CA ILE A 200 -8.11 -22.57 -19.70
C ILE A 200 -7.45 -23.26 -18.51
N THR A 201 -6.61 -24.27 -18.77
CA THR A 201 -5.87 -24.96 -17.73
C THR A 201 -4.78 -24.07 -17.14
N ALA A 202 -4.04 -23.32 -17.99
CA ALA A 202 -3.04 -22.36 -17.55
C ALA A 202 -3.65 -21.23 -16.72
N ALA A 203 -4.78 -20.68 -17.15
CA ALA A 203 -5.52 -19.65 -16.41
C ALA A 203 -6.00 -20.15 -15.05
N THR A 204 -6.50 -21.40 -14.98
CA THR A 204 -6.91 -22.04 -13.70
C THR A 204 -5.73 -22.25 -12.76
N ILE A 205 -4.61 -22.79 -13.25
CA ILE A 205 -3.40 -22.98 -12.44
C ILE A 205 -2.85 -21.63 -11.97
N ALA A 206 -2.86 -20.60 -12.81
CA ALA A 206 -2.45 -19.25 -12.45
C ALA A 206 -3.22 -18.71 -11.24
N THR A 207 -4.54 -18.95 -11.14
CA THR A 207 -5.31 -18.51 -9.97
C THR A 207 -4.97 -19.29 -8.70
N GLN A 208 -4.61 -20.58 -8.80
CA GLN A 208 -4.12 -21.37 -7.66
C GLN A 208 -2.75 -20.84 -7.19
N ILE A 209 -1.85 -20.53 -8.12
CA ILE A 209 -0.56 -19.92 -7.81
C ILE A 209 -0.77 -18.57 -7.10
N ILE A 210 -1.64 -17.71 -7.65
CA ILE A 210 -1.96 -16.40 -7.06
C ILE A 210 -2.47 -16.55 -5.62
N LEU A 211 -3.36 -17.49 -5.36
CA LEU A 211 -3.88 -17.75 -4.01
C LEU A 211 -2.78 -18.21 -3.07
N ALA A 212 -1.92 -19.13 -3.50
CA ALA A 212 -0.81 -19.65 -2.68
C ALA A 212 0.23 -18.59 -2.38
N VAL A 213 0.60 -17.75 -3.37
CA VAL A 213 1.55 -16.66 -3.22
C VAL A 213 1.00 -15.57 -2.30
N THR A 214 -0.22 -15.07 -2.56
CA THR A 214 -0.85 -14.01 -1.74
C THR A 214 -1.26 -14.48 -0.35
N SER A 215 -1.24 -15.78 -0.09
CA SER A 215 -1.35 -16.35 1.26
C SER A 215 0.00 -16.43 2.00
N SER A 216 1.11 -16.19 1.30
CA SER A 216 2.48 -16.22 1.81
C SER A 216 3.15 -14.84 1.82
N SER A 217 2.43 -13.78 1.43
CA SER A 217 2.82 -12.36 1.49
C SER A 217 1.67 -11.53 2.05
N TYR A 218 1.92 -10.26 2.38
CA TYR A 218 0.86 -9.41 2.94
C TYR A 218 0.48 -8.23 2.03
N GLY A 219 1.29 -7.92 1.03
CA GLY A 219 1.04 -6.83 0.09
C GLY A 219 0.28 -7.26 -1.16
N GLY A 220 0.45 -6.48 -2.21
CA GLY A 220 -0.18 -6.73 -3.50
C GLY A 220 0.72 -7.50 -4.46
N ALA A 221 0.15 -8.46 -5.15
CA ALA A 221 0.81 -9.24 -6.19
C ALA A 221 0.42 -8.72 -7.58
N THR A 222 1.36 -8.79 -8.53
CA THR A 222 1.08 -8.46 -9.93
C THR A 222 1.53 -9.60 -10.83
N ILE A 223 0.68 -9.91 -11.82
CA ILE A 223 1.00 -10.81 -12.92
C ILE A 223 0.90 -10.06 -14.27
N THR A 224 1.47 -10.62 -15.31
CA THR A 224 1.23 -10.17 -16.69
C THR A 224 0.46 -11.21 -17.48
N LEU A 225 -0.45 -10.76 -18.36
CA LEU A 225 -1.17 -11.63 -19.28
C LEU A 225 -0.25 -12.23 -20.36
N THR A 226 0.90 -11.62 -20.59
CA THR A 226 1.92 -12.12 -21.52
C THR A 226 2.34 -13.55 -21.17
N HIS A 227 2.43 -13.87 -19.88
CA HIS A 227 2.79 -15.22 -19.42
C HIS A 227 1.74 -16.30 -19.74
N LEU A 228 0.51 -15.89 -20.09
CA LEU A 228 -0.57 -16.80 -20.48
C LEU A 228 -0.72 -16.92 -22.00
N ALA A 229 -0.17 -15.99 -22.78
CA ALA A 229 -0.33 -15.93 -24.23
C ALA A 229 0.19 -17.18 -24.97
N PRO A 230 1.34 -17.81 -24.58
CA PRO A 230 1.81 -19.04 -25.22
C PRO A 230 0.80 -20.18 -25.16
N PHE A 231 -0.03 -20.23 -24.13
CA PHE A 231 -1.04 -21.27 -23.96
C PHE A 231 -2.28 -21.07 -24.84
N VAL A 232 -2.53 -19.84 -25.30
CA VAL A 232 -3.53 -19.57 -26.36
C VAL A 232 -3.07 -20.19 -27.67
N ARG A 233 -1.78 -19.99 -28.02
CA ARG A 233 -1.17 -20.64 -29.20
C ARG A 233 -1.26 -22.15 -29.11
N SER A 234 -0.94 -22.74 -27.97
CA SER A 234 -1.05 -24.19 -27.74
C SER A 234 -2.50 -24.71 -27.88
N SER A 235 -3.48 -23.94 -27.44
CA SER A 235 -4.89 -24.27 -27.63
C SER A 235 -5.30 -24.22 -29.10
N TYR A 236 -4.89 -23.17 -29.82
CA TYR A 236 -5.12 -23.04 -31.26
C TYR A 236 -4.53 -24.22 -32.05
N GLU A 237 -3.27 -24.57 -31.84
CA GLU A 237 -2.60 -25.70 -32.49
C GLU A 237 -3.32 -27.02 -32.24
N ARG A 238 -3.80 -27.23 -31.01
CA ARG A 238 -4.58 -28.41 -30.62
C ARG A 238 -5.93 -28.47 -31.37
N TYR A 239 -6.64 -27.35 -31.50
CA TYR A 239 -7.89 -27.29 -32.24
C TYR A 239 -7.65 -27.43 -33.75
N TYR A 240 -6.61 -26.80 -34.27
CA TYR A 240 -6.21 -26.95 -35.66
C TYR A 240 -5.97 -28.44 -36.00
N LYS A 241 -5.17 -29.14 -35.21
CA LYS A 241 -4.91 -30.57 -35.36
C LYS A 241 -6.20 -31.40 -35.32
N LYS A 242 -7.10 -31.12 -34.38
CA LYS A 242 -8.41 -31.79 -34.24
C LYS A 242 -9.23 -31.71 -35.55
N TYR A 243 -9.19 -30.58 -36.24
CA TYR A 243 -9.91 -30.38 -37.51
C TYR A 243 -9.16 -30.93 -38.72
N ALA A 244 -7.84 -30.84 -38.73
CA ALA A 244 -6.99 -31.49 -39.75
C ALA A 244 -7.15 -33.02 -39.73
N ASP A 245 -7.20 -33.65 -38.55
CA ASP A 245 -7.46 -35.09 -38.40
C ASP A 245 -8.84 -35.49 -38.92
N ARG A 246 -9.78 -34.56 -38.97
CA ARG A 246 -11.13 -34.75 -39.58
C ARG A 246 -11.12 -34.49 -41.09
N LYS A 247 -9.96 -34.19 -41.69
CA LYS A 247 -9.77 -33.95 -43.13
C LYS A 247 -10.56 -32.76 -43.70
N LEU A 248 -10.76 -31.68 -42.89
CA LEU A 248 -11.31 -30.43 -43.36
C LEU A 248 -10.27 -29.70 -44.25
N SER A 249 -10.74 -28.72 -45.05
CA SER A 249 -9.82 -27.83 -45.77
C SER A 249 -8.97 -27.01 -44.81
N GLU A 250 -7.78 -26.56 -45.21
CA GLU A 250 -6.88 -25.73 -44.42
C GLU A 250 -7.62 -24.47 -43.90
N ALA A 251 -8.34 -23.77 -44.80
CA ALA A 251 -9.13 -22.60 -44.45
C ALA A 251 -10.23 -22.88 -43.39
N ASP A 252 -10.89 -24.04 -43.49
CA ASP A 252 -11.89 -24.45 -42.49
C ASP A 252 -11.22 -24.84 -41.18
N CYS A 253 -10.04 -25.49 -41.22
CA CYS A 253 -9.27 -25.83 -40.04
C CYS A 253 -8.86 -24.56 -39.28
N GLU A 254 -8.32 -23.56 -39.95
CA GLU A 254 -7.95 -22.26 -39.38
C GLU A 254 -9.17 -21.56 -38.77
N LYS A 255 -10.24 -21.46 -39.52
CA LYS A 255 -11.48 -20.79 -39.09
C LYS A 255 -12.04 -21.42 -37.82
N TYR A 256 -12.29 -22.72 -37.83
CA TYR A 256 -12.88 -23.41 -36.68
C TYR A 256 -11.93 -23.51 -35.48
N ALA A 257 -10.63 -23.61 -35.74
CA ALA A 257 -9.64 -23.58 -34.66
C ALA A 257 -9.63 -22.20 -33.93
N TRP A 258 -9.73 -21.10 -34.69
CA TRP A 258 -9.85 -19.77 -34.08
C TRP A 258 -11.17 -19.56 -33.36
N GLU A 259 -12.30 -20.04 -33.90
CA GLU A 259 -13.59 -19.97 -33.21
C GLU A 259 -13.56 -20.71 -31.86
N ASP A 260 -13.02 -21.95 -31.83
CA ASP A 260 -12.90 -22.74 -30.61
C ASP A 260 -11.89 -22.07 -29.63
N THR A 261 -10.79 -21.50 -30.14
CA THR A 261 -9.78 -20.81 -29.33
C THR A 261 -10.35 -19.55 -28.67
N LYS A 262 -11.06 -18.70 -29.42
CA LYS A 262 -11.72 -17.51 -28.87
C LYS A 262 -12.72 -17.86 -27.77
N LYS A 263 -13.50 -18.92 -27.99
CA LYS A 263 -14.42 -19.41 -26.96
C LYS A 263 -13.69 -19.90 -25.73
N GLU A 264 -12.61 -20.67 -25.89
CA GLU A 264 -11.80 -21.13 -24.75
C GLU A 264 -11.17 -19.97 -23.98
N VAL A 265 -10.70 -18.92 -24.67
CA VAL A 265 -10.18 -17.72 -24.02
C VAL A 265 -11.26 -17.01 -23.21
N SER A 266 -12.45 -16.85 -23.79
CA SER A 266 -13.60 -16.24 -23.08
C SER A 266 -13.97 -17.02 -21.83
N ASP A 267 -14.10 -18.36 -21.93
CA ASP A 267 -14.43 -19.25 -20.81
C ASP A 267 -13.30 -19.24 -19.74
N GLY A 268 -12.04 -19.20 -20.17
CA GLY A 268 -10.86 -19.18 -19.29
C GLY A 268 -10.72 -17.86 -18.53
N VAL A 269 -10.95 -16.72 -19.20
CA VAL A 269 -10.94 -15.39 -18.56
C VAL A 269 -12.07 -15.27 -17.55
N GLN A 270 -13.28 -15.78 -17.89
CA GLN A 270 -14.40 -15.81 -16.95
C GLN A 270 -14.06 -16.66 -15.70
N THR A 271 -13.50 -17.84 -15.92
CA THR A 271 -13.05 -18.71 -14.83
C THR A 271 -12.02 -18.02 -13.94
N PHE A 272 -11.00 -17.39 -14.54
CA PHE A 272 -9.99 -16.61 -13.83
C PHE A 272 -10.63 -15.52 -12.96
N ASN A 273 -11.47 -14.70 -13.56
CA ASN A 273 -12.15 -13.61 -12.87
C ASN A 273 -13.03 -14.09 -11.72
N TYR A 274 -13.78 -15.18 -11.91
CA TYR A 274 -14.62 -15.74 -10.85
C TYR A 274 -13.79 -16.29 -9.70
N GLN A 275 -12.72 -17.01 -10.00
CA GLN A 275 -11.85 -17.57 -8.97
C GLN A 275 -11.18 -16.47 -8.15
N VAL A 276 -10.57 -15.46 -8.78
CA VAL A 276 -9.91 -14.35 -8.07
C VAL A 276 -10.88 -13.60 -7.14
N ASN A 277 -12.16 -13.44 -7.53
CA ASN A 277 -13.14 -12.74 -6.72
C ASN A 277 -13.89 -13.61 -5.70
N SER A 278 -13.82 -14.94 -5.81
CA SER A 278 -14.51 -15.88 -4.92
C SER A 278 -13.58 -16.59 -3.94
N MET A 279 -12.27 -16.55 -4.15
CA MET A 279 -11.28 -17.11 -3.24
C MET A 279 -10.93 -16.12 -2.12
N THR A 280 -10.66 -16.65 -0.95
CA THR A 280 -10.17 -15.88 0.20
C THR A 280 -8.80 -16.41 0.58
N ASN A 281 -7.78 -15.54 0.60
CA ASN A 281 -6.45 -15.87 1.08
C ASN A 281 -6.38 -15.88 2.62
N THR A 282 -5.20 -16.15 3.17
CA THR A 282 -4.99 -16.18 4.63
C THR A 282 -5.19 -14.82 5.31
N ASN A 283 -5.14 -13.72 4.54
CA ASN A 283 -5.35 -12.36 5.05
C ASN A 283 -6.84 -11.97 5.11
N GLY A 284 -7.75 -12.93 4.96
CA GLY A 284 -9.18 -12.75 5.14
C GLY A 284 -9.89 -11.94 4.03
N GLN A 285 -9.29 -11.83 2.85
CA GLN A 285 -9.82 -11.10 1.70
C GLN A 285 -9.55 -11.81 0.38
N ALA A 286 -10.17 -11.35 -0.71
CA ALA A 286 -9.78 -11.77 -2.05
C ALA A 286 -8.30 -11.38 -2.31
N PRO A 287 -7.56 -12.15 -3.14
CA PRO A 287 -6.18 -11.82 -3.49
C PRO A 287 -6.04 -10.37 -3.96
N PHE A 288 -5.13 -9.61 -3.34
CA PHE A 288 -4.83 -8.23 -3.75
C PHE A 288 -4.00 -8.27 -5.04
N LEU A 289 -4.69 -8.48 -6.15
CA LEU A 289 -4.10 -8.78 -7.45
C LEU A 289 -4.18 -7.60 -8.41
N SER A 290 -3.05 -7.32 -9.08
CA SER A 290 -2.99 -6.50 -10.29
C SER A 290 -2.65 -7.36 -11.50
N VAL A 291 -3.25 -7.06 -12.66
CA VAL A 291 -3.03 -7.76 -13.91
C VAL A 291 -2.52 -6.76 -14.94
N CYS A 292 -1.32 -7.01 -15.46
CA CYS A 292 -0.68 -6.19 -16.48
C CYS A 292 -1.13 -6.62 -17.89
N MET A 293 -1.46 -5.64 -18.70
CA MET A 293 -1.86 -5.74 -20.10
C MET A 293 -0.88 -4.92 -20.93
N TYR A 294 0.18 -5.56 -21.44
CA TYR A 294 1.27 -4.90 -22.14
C TYR A 294 1.63 -5.64 -23.44
N ILE A 295 1.13 -5.13 -24.58
CA ILE A 295 1.34 -5.74 -25.91
C ILE A 295 2.82 -5.78 -26.30
N GLY A 296 3.58 -4.71 -26.01
CA GLY A 296 5.01 -4.60 -26.31
C GLY A 296 5.92 -5.49 -25.44
N GLU A 297 5.38 -6.23 -24.48
CA GLU A 297 6.15 -7.14 -23.62
C GLU A 297 6.60 -8.40 -24.38
N THR A 298 5.94 -8.74 -25.49
CA THR A 298 6.30 -9.88 -26.34
C THR A 298 6.22 -9.49 -27.81
N ASP A 299 7.14 -10.01 -28.64
CA ASP A 299 7.07 -9.89 -30.09
C ASP A 299 6.38 -11.10 -30.72
N GLU A 300 6.47 -12.26 -30.08
CA GLU A 300 6.02 -13.55 -30.63
C GLU A 300 4.52 -13.81 -30.48
N TYR A 301 3.91 -13.36 -29.36
CA TYR A 301 2.54 -13.72 -28.97
C TYR A 301 1.59 -12.51 -28.90
N LYS A 302 1.86 -11.46 -29.71
CA LYS A 302 1.07 -10.21 -29.64
C LYS A 302 -0.44 -10.43 -29.92
N ASP A 303 -0.78 -11.26 -30.90
CA ASP A 303 -2.18 -11.50 -31.27
C ASP A 303 -2.92 -12.35 -30.25
N GLU A 304 -2.27 -13.34 -29.68
CA GLU A 304 -2.80 -14.14 -28.59
C GLU A 304 -3.00 -13.30 -27.32
N LEU A 305 -2.03 -12.45 -27.03
CA LEU A 305 -2.10 -11.51 -25.90
C LEU A 305 -3.22 -10.49 -26.10
N ALA A 306 -3.34 -9.93 -27.31
CA ALA A 306 -4.43 -9.00 -27.64
C ALA A 306 -5.81 -9.62 -27.43
N LEU A 307 -5.99 -10.89 -27.80
CA LEU A 307 -7.24 -11.62 -27.56
C LEU A 307 -7.56 -11.77 -26.06
N ILE A 308 -6.54 -12.06 -25.23
CA ILE A 308 -6.73 -12.14 -23.78
C ILE A 308 -7.09 -10.77 -23.20
N ILE A 309 -6.38 -9.72 -23.59
CA ILE A 309 -6.61 -8.34 -23.14
C ILE A 309 -8.02 -7.89 -23.51
N GLU A 310 -8.43 -8.11 -24.77
CA GLU A 310 -9.78 -7.78 -25.25
C GLU A 310 -10.84 -8.43 -24.36
N GLU A 311 -10.70 -9.72 -24.07
CA GLU A 311 -11.69 -10.45 -23.28
C GLU A 311 -11.70 -9.98 -21.81
N PHE A 312 -10.56 -9.69 -21.21
CA PHE A 312 -10.49 -9.10 -19.86
C PHE A 312 -11.23 -7.75 -19.80
N LEU A 313 -11.02 -6.88 -20.78
CA LEU A 313 -11.68 -5.58 -20.84
C LEU A 313 -13.21 -5.74 -21.07
N ARG A 314 -13.65 -6.59 -22.00
CA ARG A 314 -15.07 -6.84 -22.25
C ARG A 314 -15.80 -7.37 -21.01
N GLN A 315 -15.22 -8.33 -20.32
CA GLN A 315 -15.81 -8.88 -19.09
C GLN A 315 -15.79 -7.85 -17.96
N ARG A 316 -14.76 -7.01 -17.87
CA ARG A 316 -14.73 -5.92 -16.90
C ARG A 316 -15.80 -4.86 -17.19
N ILE A 317 -16.01 -4.49 -18.44
CA ILE A 317 -17.09 -3.57 -18.86
C ILE A 317 -18.46 -4.09 -18.40
N LEU A 318 -18.70 -5.39 -18.56
CA LEU A 318 -19.93 -6.04 -18.09
C LEU A 318 -20.03 -5.97 -16.55
N GLY A 319 -18.93 -6.20 -15.84
CA GLY A 319 -18.87 -6.29 -14.37
C GLY A 319 -19.32 -7.63 -13.83
N PHE A 320 -19.51 -7.72 -12.50
CA PHE A 320 -19.93 -8.95 -11.82
C PHE A 320 -21.31 -8.80 -11.18
N LYS A 321 -22.11 -9.87 -11.24
CA LYS A 321 -23.41 -9.89 -10.57
C LYS A 321 -23.26 -10.07 -9.06
N ASN A 322 -23.87 -9.18 -8.30
CA ASN A 322 -24.05 -9.35 -6.87
C ASN A 322 -25.18 -10.37 -6.57
N ARG A 323 -25.47 -10.62 -5.28
CA ARG A 323 -26.53 -11.55 -4.84
C ARG A 323 -27.93 -11.21 -5.38
N LYS A 324 -28.18 -9.96 -5.78
CA LYS A 324 -29.45 -9.49 -6.34
C LYS A 324 -29.48 -9.54 -7.88
N GLY A 325 -28.42 -10.06 -8.52
CA GLY A 325 -28.30 -10.15 -9.96
C GLY A 325 -27.92 -8.84 -10.66
N VAL A 326 -27.53 -7.82 -9.91
CA VAL A 326 -27.10 -6.52 -10.44
C VAL A 326 -25.61 -6.55 -10.73
N TYR A 327 -25.23 -6.04 -11.91
CA TYR A 327 -23.83 -5.91 -12.29
C TYR A 327 -23.16 -4.73 -11.54
N ILE A 328 -22.14 -5.02 -10.78
CA ILE A 328 -21.36 -4.06 -10.00
C ILE A 328 -19.90 -4.05 -10.45
N THR A 329 -19.17 -3.01 -10.06
CA THR A 329 -17.72 -2.90 -10.28
C THR A 329 -16.98 -3.70 -9.22
N PRO A 330 -16.19 -4.73 -9.59
CA PRO A 330 -15.37 -5.48 -8.62
C PRO A 330 -14.12 -4.70 -8.23
N ALA A 331 -13.64 -4.91 -6.99
CA ALA A 331 -12.38 -4.32 -6.53
C ALA A 331 -11.16 -4.93 -7.24
N PHE A 332 -11.18 -6.25 -7.49
CA PHE A 332 -10.07 -7.02 -8.06
C PHE A 332 -10.49 -7.86 -9.28
N PRO A 333 -9.51 -8.25 -10.12
CA PRO A 333 -8.14 -7.74 -10.17
C PRO A 333 -8.09 -6.28 -10.60
N LYS A 334 -7.13 -5.51 -10.10
CA LYS A 334 -6.79 -4.21 -10.66
C LYS A 334 -6.21 -4.43 -12.06
N LEU A 335 -6.60 -3.65 -13.04
CA LEU A 335 -6.11 -3.75 -14.41
C LEU A 335 -5.12 -2.62 -14.69
N LEU A 336 -3.95 -2.97 -15.22
CA LEU A 336 -2.90 -2.04 -15.62
C LEU A 336 -2.75 -2.14 -17.15
N TYR A 337 -2.96 -1.05 -17.86
CA TYR A 337 -2.85 -0.99 -19.31
C TYR A 337 -1.64 -0.14 -19.71
N VAL A 338 -0.69 -0.76 -20.40
CA VAL A 338 0.51 -0.06 -20.86
C VAL A 338 0.23 0.58 -22.21
N LEU A 339 0.39 1.91 -22.24
CA LEU A 339 0.29 2.74 -23.44
C LEU A 339 1.62 2.69 -24.18
N GLU A 340 1.58 2.26 -25.41
CA GLU A 340 2.74 2.13 -26.30
C GLU A 340 2.41 2.57 -27.73
N GLU A 341 3.40 2.59 -28.61
CA GLU A 341 3.22 3.13 -29.95
C GLU A 341 2.16 2.37 -30.76
N ASP A 342 2.15 1.02 -30.73
CA ASP A 342 1.22 0.17 -31.50
C ASP A 342 -0.24 0.30 -31.08
N ASN A 343 -0.51 0.71 -29.82
CA ASN A 343 -1.87 0.87 -29.32
C ASN A 343 -2.31 2.33 -29.14
N MET A 344 -1.39 3.30 -29.39
CA MET A 344 -1.68 4.73 -29.31
C MET A 344 -1.80 5.42 -30.67
N LYS A 345 -1.34 4.82 -31.75
CA LYS A 345 -1.53 5.31 -33.11
C LYS A 345 -2.91 4.87 -33.63
N GLU A 346 -3.69 5.81 -34.17
CA GLU A 346 -5.05 5.56 -34.67
C GLU A 346 -5.12 4.52 -35.81
N ASP A 347 -4.04 4.41 -36.61
CA ASP A 347 -3.86 3.38 -37.63
C ASP A 347 -3.15 2.11 -37.11
N GLY A 348 -2.79 2.07 -35.83
CA GLY A 348 -2.13 0.95 -35.19
C GLY A 348 -3.04 -0.28 -35.05
N LYS A 349 -2.47 -1.47 -35.24
CA LYS A 349 -3.19 -2.74 -35.20
C LYS A 349 -3.96 -2.95 -33.88
N TYR A 350 -3.45 -2.42 -32.77
CA TYR A 350 -4.00 -2.63 -31.44
C TYR A 350 -4.68 -1.38 -30.85
N TYR A 351 -4.88 -0.33 -31.64
CA TYR A 351 -5.55 0.90 -31.16
C TYR A 351 -6.96 0.63 -30.62
N TYR A 352 -7.70 -0.30 -31.20
CA TYR A 352 -9.02 -0.69 -30.74
C TYR A 352 -9.05 -1.19 -29.28
N LEU A 353 -7.92 -1.72 -28.76
CA LEU A 353 -7.80 -2.10 -27.35
C LEU A 353 -7.77 -0.87 -26.43
N THR A 354 -7.17 0.23 -26.89
CA THR A 354 -7.16 1.50 -26.15
C THR A 354 -8.55 2.14 -26.14
N GLU A 355 -9.30 2.06 -27.25
CA GLU A 355 -10.71 2.49 -27.29
C GLU A 355 -11.57 1.65 -26.33
N LEU A 356 -11.37 0.34 -26.31
CA LEU A 356 -12.05 -0.57 -25.37
C LEU A 356 -11.64 -0.31 -23.92
N ALA A 357 -10.37 0.03 -23.66
CA ALA A 357 -9.88 0.43 -22.35
C ALA A 357 -10.53 1.75 -21.89
N ALA A 358 -10.71 2.71 -22.79
CA ALA A 358 -11.42 3.98 -22.49
C ALA A 358 -12.88 3.72 -22.13
N GLU A 359 -13.59 2.85 -22.88
CA GLU A 359 -14.97 2.43 -22.52
C GLU A 359 -15.01 1.76 -21.15
N CYS A 360 -14.04 0.89 -20.85
CA CYS A 360 -13.94 0.22 -19.56
C CYS A 360 -13.73 1.24 -18.44
N THR A 361 -12.86 2.21 -18.64
CA THR A 361 -12.60 3.31 -17.68
C THR A 361 -13.87 4.12 -17.41
N ALA A 362 -14.61 4.49 -18.44
CA ALA A 362 -15.85 5.24 -18.31
C ALA A 362 -16.88 4.51 -17.43
N LYS A 363 -16.97 3.20 -17.55
CA LYS A 363 -17.97 2.37 -16.82
C LYS A 363 -17.48 1.83 -15.49
N ARG A 364 -16.16 1.56 -15.34
CA ARG A 364 -15.63 0.73 -14.24
C ARG A 364 -14.39 1.28 -13.56
N MET A 365 -13.95 2.49 -13.88
CA MET A 365 -12.77 3.15 -13.31
C MET A 365 -11.44 2.39 -13.53
N VAL A 366 -11.40 1.42 -14.39
CA VAL A 366 -10.20 0.68 -14.77
C VAL A 366 -10.18 0.49 -16.29
N PRO A 367 -8.99 0.31 -16.90
CA PRO A 367 -7.67 0.13 -16.30
C PRO A 367 -7.02 1.44 -15.85
N ASP A 368 -5.92 1.29 -15.08
CA ASP A 368 -4.93 2.34 -14.90
C ASP A 368 -3.98 2.34 -16.09
N TYR A 369 -3.37 3.49 -16.35
CA TYR A 369 -2.54 3.69 -17.52
C TYR A 369 -1.08 3.93 -17.16
N ILE A 370 -0.19 3.15 -17.76
CA ILE A 370 1.27 3.29 -17.65
C ILE A 370 1.81 3.71 -19.03
N SER A 371 2.56 4.81 -19.10
CA SER A 371 3.23 5.24 -20.33
C SER A 371 4.56 4.51 -20.49
N GLU A 372 4.67 3.64 -21.48
CA GLU A 372 5.93 3.01 -21.87
C GLU A 372 7.00 4.04 -22.19
N LYS A 373 6.64 5.07 -22.97
CA LYS A 373 7.54 6.15 -23.40
C LYS A 373 8.19 6.84 -22.20
N ILE A 374 7.38 7.32 -21.25
CA ILE A 374 7.88 8.04 -20.07
C ILE A 374 8.60 7.08 -19.13
N MET A 375 8.10 5.85 -18.99
CA MET A 375 8.75 4.88 -18.12
C MET A 375 10.16 4.51 -18.61
N LYS A 376 10.35 4.30 -19.90
CA LYS A 376 11.68 4.06 -20.50
C LYS A 376 12.65 5.25 -20.34
N GLU A 377 12.13 6.48 -20.26
CA GLU A 377 12.96 7.66 -19.93
C GLU A 377 13.42 7.65 -18.46
N LEU A 378 12.58 7.20 -17.55
CA LEU A 378 12.80 7.27 -16.09
C LEU A 378 13.49 6.04 -15.52
N LYS A 379 13.22 4.86 -16.08
CA LYS A 379 13.70 3.56 -15.61
C LYS A 379 14.87 3.06 -16.45
N LYS A 380 15.97 3.82 -16.42
CA LYS A 380 17.21 3.46 -17.10
C LYS A 380 18.11 2.61 -16.22
N ASN A 381 18.64 1.53 -16.78
CA ASN A 381 19.68 0.72 -16.17
C ASN A 381 21.04 1.45 -16.18
N GLU A 382 22.08 0.81 -15.65
CA GLU A 382 23.44 1.38 -15.60
C GLU A 382 24.06 1.61 -17.00
N MET A 383 23.57 0.92 -18.02
CA MET A 383 23.99 1.09 -19.44
C MET A 383 23.22 2.21 -20.14
N GLY A 384 22.21 2.79 -19.50
CA GLY A 384 21.37 3.84 -20.04
C GLY A 384 20.15 3.33 -20.82
N ASP A 385 19.92 2.01 -20.88
CA ASP A 385 18.76 1.41 -21.53
C ASP A 385 17.54 1.53 -20.63
N GLY A 386 16.44 1.97 -21.21
CA GLY A 386 15.17 2.12 -20.51
C GLY A 386 14.29 0.90 -20.62
N ASP A 387 13.70 0.49 -19.52
CA ASP A 387 12.76 -0.64 -19.44
C ASP A 387 11.34 -0.19 -19.09
N CYS A 388 10.35 -0.99 -19.49
CA CYS A 388 8.97 -0.86 -19.08
C CYS A 388 8.47 -2.17 -18.46
N TYR A 389 7.92 -2.08 -17.26
CA TYR A 389 7.41 -3.21 -16.48
C TYR A 389 6.31 -2.72 -15.53
N PRO A 390 5.40 -3.59 -15.07
CA PRO A 390 4.31 -3.16 -14.19
C PRO A 390 4.79 -2.82 -12.78
N CYS A 391 3.94 -2.08 -12.05
CA CYS A 391 4.09 -1.94 -10.61
C CYS A 391 3.70 -3.23 -9.89
N MET A 392 4.24 -3.41 -8.69
CA MET A 392 3.81 -4.41 -7.72
C MET A 392 2.59 -3.89 -6.97
N GLY A 393 1.50 -4.65 -6.95
CA GLY A 393 0.26 -4.25 -6.27
C GLY A 393 -0.29 -2.92 -6.78
N CYS A 394 -0.36 -1.92 -5.89
CA CYS A 394 -0.98 -0.63 -6.22
C CYS A 394 -0.13 0.27 -7.09
N ARG A 395 1.11 0.55 -6.68
CA ARG A 395 1.99 1.55 -7.30
C ARG A 395 3.48 1.38 -6.99
N SER A 396 3.90 0.30 -6.31
CA SER A 396 5.30 0.08 -5.99
C SER A 396 6.07 -0.38 -7.22
N PHE A 397 7.09 0.37 -7.61
CA PHE A 397 7.94 -0.01 -8.74
C PHE A 397 9.31 -0.48 -8.27
N LEU A 398 9.79 -1.53 -8.92
CA LEU A 398 11.17 -1.98 -8.78
C LEU A 398 12.15 -0.93 -9.33
N THR A 399 13.38 -0.99 -8.85
CA THR A 399 14.52 -0.36 -9.53
C THR A 399 14.87 -1.14 -10.80
N PRO A 400 15.50 -0.51 -11.81
CA PRO A 400 16.03 -1.23 -12.94
C PRO A 400 16.91 -2.41 -12.51
N ASP A 401 16.91 -3.47 -13.30
CA ASP A 401 17.67 -4.66 -12.98
C ASP A 401 19.17 -4.40 -13.03
N ARG A 402 19.88 -4.65 -11.92
CA ARG A 402 21.34 -4.60 -11.79
C ARG A 402 22.00 -5.98 -11.87
N PHE A 403 21.19 -7.04 -11.94
CA PHE A 403 21.64 -8.43 -11.93
C PHE A 403 22.03 -8.98 -13.31
N MET A 404 21.84 -8.24 -14.38
CA MET A 404 22.22 -8.69 -15.73
C MET A 404 23.66 -9.15 -15.82
N SER A 405 24.56 -8.56 -15.01
CA SER A 405 25.99 -8.90 -14.98
C SER A 405 26.35 -10.03 -14.00
N VAL A 406 25.48 -10.39 -13.05
CA VAL A 406 25.75 -11.40 -12.01
C VAL A 406 25.06 -12.74 -12.28
N GLY A 407 24.22 -12.80 -13.29
CA GLY A 407 23.47 -13.99 -13.67
C GLY A 407 22.14 -14.16 -12.97
N ASN A 408 21.46 -15.26 -13.24
CA ASN A 408 20.14 -15.54 -12.70
C ASN A 408 20.20 -16.14 -11.31
N ILE A 409 19.95 -15.36 -10.27
CA ILE A 409 19.89 -15.82 -8.89
C ILE A 409 18.79 -16.89 -8.69
N SER A 410 17.67 -16.77 -9.41
CA SER A 410 16.54 -17.69 -9.26
C SER A 410 16.76 -19.06 -9.92
N ASN A 411 17.81 -19.23 -10.73
CA ASN A 411 18.08 -20.45 -11.51
C ASN A 411 16.90 -20.88 -12.41
N ALA A 412 16.04 -19.95 -12.84
CA ALA A 412 14.92 -20.26 -13.69
C ALA A 412 15.39 -20.68 -15.09
N LYS A 413 14.78 -21.73 -15.67
CA LYS A 413 15.14 -22.24 -16.99
C LYS A 413 14.87 -21.27 -18.13
N ASN A 414 13.90 -20.41 -17.96
CA ASN A 414 13.50 -19.37 -18.92
C ASN A 414 14.23 -18.04 -18.72
N TYR A 415 15.23 -17.97 -17.85
CA TYR A 415 16.10 -16.81 -17.74
C TYR A 415 16.89 -16.57 -19.03
N VAL A 416 16.94 -15.32 -19.46
CA VAL A 416 17.70 -14.87 -20.63
C VAL A 416 18.81 -13.93 -20.17
N GLU A 417 20.06 -14.33 -20.40
CA GLU A 417 21.23 -13.50 -20.09
C GLU A 417 21.19 -12.19 -20.90
N GLY A 418 21.53 -11.08 -20.26
CA GLY A 418 21.52 -9.75 -20.88
C GLY A 418 20.13 -9.10 -20.99
N LYS A 419 19.07 -9.76 -20.53
CA LYS A 419 17.72 -9.22 -20.50
C LYS A 419 17.30 -8.88 -19.07
N GLY A 420 16.80 -7.68 -18.83
CA GLY A 420 16.35 -7.25 -17.51
C GLY A 420 15.28 -8.19 -16.94
N LYS A 421 15.41 -8.56 -15.66
CA LYS A 421 14.47 -9.41 -14.96
C LYS A 421 13.64 -8.57 -13.99
N TYR A 422 12.32 -8.66 -14.09
CA TYR A 422 11.39 -7.97 -13.20
C TYR A 422 10.46 -8.97 -12.49
N TYR A 423 9.87 -9.92 -13.21
CA TYR A 423 9.05 -10.97 -12.59
C TYR A 423 9.93 -11.90 -11.74
N GLY A 424 9.45 -12.20 -10.56
CA GLY A 424 10.20 -12.88 -9.52
C GLY A 424 10.93 -11.94 -8.56
N ARG A 425 10.79 -10.62 -8.70
CA ARG A 425 11.36 -9.61 -7.81
C ARG A 425 10.27 -9.02 -6.90
N PHE A 426 10.66 -8.40 -5.80
CA PHE A 426 9.75 -8.01 -4.72
C PHE A 426 10.21 -6.76 -3.96
N ASN A 427 9.30 -6.21 -3.14
CA ASN A 427 9.59 -5.13 -2.19
C ASN A 427 9.61 -5.69 -0.76
N GLN A 428 10.65 -5.35 0.01
CA GLN A 428 10.87 -5.83 1.37
C GLN A 428 9.93 -5.17 2.40
N GLY A 429 9.47 -3.95 2.15
CA GLY A 429 8.58 -3.20 3.04
C GLY A 429 8.73 -1.71 2.95
N VAL A 430 7.95 -0.99 3.75
CA VAL A 430 7.79 0.46 3.69
C VAL A 430 7.88 1.08 5.09
N VAL A 431 8.50 2.27 5.18
CA VAL A 431 8.38 3.20 6.30
C VAL A 431 8.08 4.58 5.72
N THR A 432 7.07 5.27 6.24
CA THR A 432 6.65 6.58 5.72
C THR A 432 7.02 7.71 6.69
N ILE A 433 7.65 8.76 6.17
CA ILE A 433 7.96 9.99 6.91
C ILE A 433 6.80 10.98 6.82
N ASN A 434 6.51 11.66 7.94
CA ASN A 434 5.50 12.71 8.02
C ASN A 434 6.15 14.07 7.78
N LEU A 435 6.07 14.61 6.56
CA LEU A 435 6.70 15.89 6.20
C LEU A 435 6.11 17.08 6.98
N PRO A 436 4.79 17.20 7.20
CA PRO A 436 4.21 18.22 8.08
C PRO A 436 4.76 18.23 9.50
N ASP A 437 5.10 17.07 10.08
CA ASP A 437 5.73 17.00 11.41
C ASP A 437 7.05 17.76 11.45
N ILE A 438 7.87 17.60 10.43
CA ILE A 438 9.18 18.27 10.31
C ILE A 438 8.98 19.79 10.23
N ALA A 439 8.07 20.22 9.35
CA ALA A 439 7.76 21.63 9.13
C ALA A 439 7.24 22.30 10.42
N LEU A 440 6.26 21.69 11.07
CA LEU A 440 5.66 22.23 12.30
C LEU A 440 6.66 22.23 13.45
N SER A 441 7.51 21.22 13.58
CA SER A 441 8.56 21.14 14.60
C SER A 441 9.67 22.18 14.39
N SER A 442 9.86 22.64 13.15
CA SER A 442 10.86 23.68 12.82
C SER A 442 10.43 25.10 13.17
N GLU A 443 9.11 25.33 13.40
CA GLU A 443 8.55 26.66 13.69
C GLU A 443 8.87 27.70 12.58
N GLN A 444 8.91 27.27 11.31
CA GLN A 444 9.26 28.06 10.11
C GLN A 444 10.74 28.47 10.00
N ASP A 445 11.62 27.94 10.86
CA ASP A 445 13.05 28.11 10.74
C ASP A 445 13.64 27.07 9.77
N MET A 446 14.18 27.55 8.64
CA MET A 446 14.67 26.66 7.57
C MET A 446 15.92 25.88 7.95
N ASP A 447 16.83 26.42 8.79
CA ASP A 447 18.01 25.69 9.24
C ASP A 447 17.60 24.57 10.21
N LYS A 448 16.66 24.90 11.11
CA LYS A 448 16.05 23.92 12.02
C LYS A 448 15.25 22.86 11.25
N PHE A 449 14.56 23.24 10.17
CA PHE A 449 13.83 22.32 9.30
C PHE A 449 14.75 21.22 8.74
N TRP A 450 15.84 21.58 8.09
CA TRP A 450 16.75 20.59 7.50
C TRP A 450 17.41 19.70 8.56
N LYS A 451 17.77 20.26 9.73
CA LYS A 451 18.31 19.47 10.84
C LYS A 451 17.30 18.44 11.36
N ILE A 452 16.05 18.84 11.59
CA ILE A 452 14.98 17.91 12.02
C ILE A 452 14.72 16.89 10.94
N PHE A 453 14.78 17.28 9.65
CA PHE A 453 14.61 16.37 8.55
C PHE A 453 15.64 15.23 8.60
N ASP A 454 16.91 15.54 8.81
CA ASP A 454 17.96 14.54 8.99
C ASP A 454 17.68 13.61 10.17
N GLU A 455 17.26 14.16 11.32
CA GLU A 455 16.89 13.36 12.50
C GLU A 455 15.72 12.40 12.21
N ARG A 456 14.71 12.82 11.44
CA ARG A 456 13.57 11.98 11.06
C ARG A 456 13.95 10.93 10.00
N LEU A 457 14.82 11.28 9.07
CA LEU A 457 15.35 10.34 8.07
C LEU A 457 16.19 9.24 8.74
N GLU A 458 16.97 9.58 9.76
CA GLU A 458 17.70 8.57 10.54
C GLU A 458 16.77 7.57 11.24
N LEU A 459 15.63 8.02 11.77
CA LEU A 459 14.61 7.13 12.33
C LEU A 459 14.01 6.21 11.25
N CYS A 460 13.71 6.77 10.07
CA CYS A 460 13.22 5.97 8.95
C CYS A 460 14.26 4.94 8.50
N HIS A 461 15.51 5.32 8.38
CA HIS A 461 16.61 4.43 7.99
C HIS A 461 16.75 3.26 8.96
N LYS A 462 16.83 3.52 10.27
CA LYS A 462 16.86 2.47 11.31
C LYS A 462 15.66 1.52 11.20
N ALA A 463 14.48 2.07 10.98
CA ALA A 463 13.26 1.27 10.84
C ALA A 463 13.28 0.39 9.57
N LEU A 464 13.79 0.90 8.44
CA LEU A 464 13.97 0.15 7.20
C LEU A 464 15.04 -0.95 7.35
N GLN A 465 16.17 -0.64 8.01
CA GLN A 465 17.20 -1.63 8.32
C GLN A 465 16.69 -2.77 9.19
N ILE A 466 15.79 -2.48 10.15
CA ILE A 466 15.16 -3.51 10.99
C ILE A 466 14.29 -4.45 10.12
N ARG A 467 13.54 -3.91 9.14
CA ARG A 467 12.80 -4.73 8.17
C ARG A 467 13.72 -5.62 7.35
N HIS A 468 14.74 -5.04 6.74
CA HIS A 468 15.73 -5.77 5.95
C HIS A 468 16.38 -6.89 6.78
N LYS A 469 16.87 -6.58 7.96
CA LYS A 469 17.51 -7.54 8.87
C LYS A 469 16.59 -8.68 9.30
N ARG A 470 15.29 -8.42 9.41
CA ARG A 470 14.30 -9.45 9.72
C ARG A 470 14.21 -10.50 8.62
N LEU A 471 14.21 -10.07 7.35
CA LEU A 471 14.19 -10.96 6.18
C LEU A 471 15.53 -11.67 5.95
N SER A 472 16.66 -11.05 6.27
CA SER A 472 17.99 -11.60 5.98
C SER A 472 18.29 -12.94 6.71
N ASN A 473 17.53 -13.28 7.74
CA ASN A 473 17.67 -14.53 8.48
C ASN A 473 16.69 -15.64 8.03
N VAL A 474 15.98 -15.41 6.93
CA VAL A 474 14.95 -16.34 6.43
C VAL A 474 15.58 -17.36 5.49
N THR A 475 15.15 -18.61 5.59
CA THR A 475 15.49 -19.69 4.64
C THR A 475 14.34 -19.96 3.68
N SER A 476 14.64 -20.54 2.55
CA SER A 476 13.67 -20.88 1.50
C SER A 476 12.53 -21.80 1.96
N ASP A 477 12.74 -22.56 3.04
CA ASP A 477 11.77 -23.52 3.58
C ASP A 477 10.55 -22.86 4.23
N VAL A 478 10.66 -21.56 4.61
CA VAL A 478 9.59 -20.87 5.32
C VAL A 478 8.38 -20.60 4.41
N ALA A 479 8.63 -20.38 3.10
CA ALA A 479 7.60 -20.20 2.09
C ALA A 479 8.07 -20.81 0.75
N PRO A 480 8.04 -22.16 0.59
CA PRO A 480 8.56 -22.82 -0.61
C PRO A 480 7.97 -22.28 -1.92
N ILE A 481 6.67 -21.98 -1.95
CA ILE A 481 6.01 -21.41 -3.14
C ILE A 481 6.68 -20.12 -3.64
N LEU A 482 7.19 -19.30 -2.72
CA LEU A 482 7.90 -18.06 -3.05
C LEU A 482 9.34 -18.33 -3.51
N TRP A 483 10.06 -19.13 -2.73
CA TRP A 483 11.50 -19.17 -2.79
C TRP A 483 12.09 -20.40 -3.52
N GLN A 484 11.34 -21.53 -3.56
CA GLN A 484 11.80 -22.79 -4.15
C GLN A 484 11.06 -23.16 -5.44
N ASP A 485 9.77 -22.79 -5.55
CA ASP A 485 8.85 -23.32 -6.56
C ASP A 485 8.56 -22.35 -7.71
N GLY A 486 9.30 -21.23 -7.79
CA GLY A 486 9.38 -20.38 -8.98
C GLY A 486 8.63 -19.06 -8.92
N ALA A 487 7.81 -18.79 -7.89
CA ALA A 487 7.07 -17.50 -7.83
C ALA A 487 8.02 -16.30 -7.78
N LEU A 488 9.06 -16.36 -6.94
CA LEU A 488 10.11 -15.34 -6.82
C LEU A 488 11.50 -15.89 -7.13
N ALA A 489 11.78 -17.12 -6.75
CA ALA A 489 13.08 -17.77 -6.97
C ALA A 489 12.93 -19.29 -7.10
N ARG A 490 14.05 -19.95 -7.43
CA ARG A 490 14.21 -21.42 -7.39
C ARG A 490 15.43 -21.79 -6.58
N LEU A 491 15.42 -21.39 -5.30
CA LEU A 491 16.45 -21.75 -4.32
C LEU A 491 16.31 -23.21 -3.90
N LYS A 492 17.40 -23.79 -3.41
CA LYS A 492 17.36 -25.13 -2.82
C LYS A 492 16.71 -25.10 -1.44
N PRO A 493 16.12 -26.22 -0.98
CA PRO A 493 15.68 -26.34 0.42
C PRO A 493 16.80 -25.98 1.40
N GLY A 494 16.46 -25.17 2.43
CA GLY A 494 17.40 -24.67 3.45
C GLY A 494 18.30 -23.54 3.01
N GLU A 495 18.28 -23.12 1.77
CA GLU A 495 19.07 -22.00 1.26
C GLU A 495 18.54 -20.65 1.79
N SER A 496 19.45 -19.74 2.14
CA SER A 496 19.07 -18.40 2.62
C SER A 496 18.56 -17.52 1.50
N ILE A 497 17.56 -16.68 1.78
CA ILE A 497 17.10 -15.65 0.82
C ILE A 497 17.96 -14.39 0.85
N HIS A 498 19.02 -14.34 1.66
CA HIS A 498 19.83 -13.15 1.90
C HIS A 498 20.30 -12.47 0.61
N GLU A 499 20.81 -13.23 -0.35
CA GLU A 499 21.28 -12.70 -1.64
C GLU A 499 20.16 -11.98 -2.43
N LEU A 500 18.89 -12.38 -2.25
CA LEU A 500 17.75 -11.76 -2.91
C LEU A 500 17.37 -10.39 -2.29
N LEU A 501 18.01 -10.00 -1.19
CA LEU A 501 17.77 -8.73 -0.52
C LEU A 501 18.75 -7.63 -0.94
N HIS A 502 19.83 -8.00 -1.65
CA HIS A 502 20.92 -7.13 -2.06
C HIS A 502 21.02 -7.00 -3.58
N HIS A 503 21.98 -6.21 -4.04
CA HIS A 503 22.36 -6.02 -5.45
C HIS A 503 21.20 -5.56 -6.34
N GLY A 504 20.13 -5.00 -5.81
CA GLY A 504 18.97 -4.53 -6.55
C GLY A 504 17.95 -5.60 -6.92
N TYR A 505 18.06 -6.86 -6.43
CA TYR A 505 17.05 -7.88 -6.71
C TYR A 505 15.70 -7.53 -6.07
N SER A 506 15.69 -7.01 -4.87
CA SER A 506 14.52 -6.46 -4.21
C SER A 506 14.72 -4.98 -3.87
N THR A 507 13.63 -4.29 -3.59
CA THR A 507 13.61 -2.89 -3.16
C THR A 507 13.13 -2.75 -1.73
N ILE A 508 13.48 -1.64 -1.08
CA ILE A 508 12.89 -1.23 0.18
C ILE A 508 12.50 0.25 0.09
N SER A 509 11.36 0.64 0.63
CA SER A 509 10.74 1.91 0.29
C SER A 509 10.73 2.91 1.44
N LEU A 510 11.31 4.10 1.19
CA LEU A 510 11.10 5.29 1.99
C LEU A 510 9.86 6.03 1.47
N GLY A 511 8.74 5.88 2.18
CA GLY A 511 7.50 6.59 1.88
C GLY A 511 7.48 8.01 2.44
N TYR A 512 6.63 8.86 1.89
CA TYR A 512 6.41 10.23 2.41
C TYR A 512 4.94 10.64 2.25
N ALA A 513 4.50 11.59 3.09
CA ALA A 513 3.15 12.13 3.08
C ALA A 513 3.13 13.61 3.44
N GLY A 514 2.13 14.33 2.94
CA GLY A 514 1.86 15.70 3.38
C GLY A 514 2.79 16.76 2.79
N LEU A 515 3.23 16.60 1.55
CA LEU A 515 4.10 17.61 0.91
C LEU A 515 3.42 18.98 0.85
N TYR A 516 2.10 19.02 0.58
CA TYR A 516 1.33 20.25 0.57
C TYR A 516 1.38 20.97 1.91
N GLU A 517 1.01 20.29 2.99
CA GLU A 517 0.95 20.88 4.33
C GLU A 517 2.34 21.34 4.81
N CYS A 518 3.39 20.58 4.46
CA CYS A 518 4.77 20.92 4.77
C CYS A 518 5.18 22.25 4.09
N VAL A 519 5.04 22.32 2.77
CA VAL A 519 5.43 23.49 1.98
C VAL A 519 4.55 24.70 2.35
N LYS A 520 3.25 24.48 2.52
CA LYS A 520 2.29 25.52 2.88
C LYS A 520 2.61 26.17 4.22
N TYR A 521 2.99 25.37 5.23
CA TYR A 521 3.37 25.89 6.53
C TYR A 521 4.66 26.72 6.46
N LEU A 522 5.67 26.25 5.71
CA LEU A 522 6.97 26.92 5.63
C LEU A 522 6.95 28.22 4.79
N THR A 523 6.18 28.25 3.70
CA THR A 523 6.22 29.35 2.71
C THR A 523 4.94 30.18 2.66
N GLY A 524 3.86 29.71 3.25
CA GLY A 524 2.53 30.29 3.07
C GLY A 524 1.88 29.94 1.71
N LYS A 525 2.58 29.22 0.82
CA LYS A 525 2.15 28.89 -0.55
C LYS A 525 2.02 27.38 -0.73
N SER A 526 1.19 26.95 -1.69
CA SER A 526 1.10 25.55 -2.10
C SER A 526 2.34 25.13 -2.90
N HIS A 527 2.69 23.83 -2.87
CA HIS A 527 3.68 23.26 -3.81
C HIS A 527 3.15 23.23 -5.26
N THR A 528 1.88 23.57 -5.45
CA THR A 528 1.23 23.69 -6.76
C THR A 528 1.39 25.08 -7.39
N ASP A 529 1.89 26.07 -6.64
CA ASP A 529 2.23 27.35 -7.22
C ASP A 529 3.40 27.20 -8.22
N ASN A 530 3.54 28.13 -9.14
CA ASN A 530 4.66 28.08 -10.10
C ASN A 530 5.89 28.88 -9.61
N GLY A 531 6.13 28.93 -8.30
CA GLY A 531 7.20 29.71 -7.67
C GLY A 531 7.81 29.01 -6.47
N GLU A 532 7.99 29.76 -5.40
CA GLU A 532 8.71 29.35 -4.18
C GLU A 532 8.18 28.06 -3.56
N GLY A 533 6.86 27.83 -3.56
CA GLY A 533 6.26 26.62 -3.02
C GLY A 533 6.66 25.38 -3.83
N LYS A 534 6.59 25.46 -5.15
CA LYS A 534 7.00 24.39 -6.05
C LYS A 534 8.50 24.10 -5.94
N GLU A 535 9.34 25.15 -5.91
CA GLU A 535 10.79 25.01 -5.80
C GLU A 535 11.19 24.30 -4.49
N LEU A 536 10.58 24.70 -3.37
CA LEU A 536 10.81 24.01 -2.10
C LEU A 536 10.32 22.57 -2.13
N GLY A 537 9.14 22.31 -2.71
CA GLY A 537 8.60 20.96 -2.86
C GLY A 537 9.54 20.05 -3.65
N LEU A 538 10.04 20.50 -4.80
CA LEU A 538 11.01 19.76 -5.62
C LEU A 538 12.34 19.54 -4.88
N LYS A 539 12.81 20.53 -4.13
CA LYS A 539 14.04 20.43 -3.31
C LYS A 539 13.89 19.38 -2.22
N ILE A 540 12.74 19.32 -1.53
CA ILE A 540 12.45 18.29 -0.52
C ILE A 540 12.47 16.90 -1.17
N MET A 541 11.83 16.74 -2.32
CA MET A 541 11.78 15.46 -3.03
C MET A 541 13.16 15.03 -3.55
N GLN A 542 13.96 15.96 -4.05
CA GLN A 542 15.34 15.67 -4.46
C GLN A 542 16.19 15.21 -3.27
N TYR A 543 16.05 15.88 -2.13
CA TYR A 543 16.77 15.53 -0.91
C TYR A 543 16.47 14.10 -0.43
N LEU A 544 15.20 13.68 -0.47
CA LEU A 544 14.82 12.29 -0.20
C LEU A 544 15.53 11.29 -1.13
N ASN A 545 15.64 11.62 -2.42
CA ASN A 545 16.33 10.77 -3.39
C ASN A 545 17.85 10.71 -3.13
N ASP A 546 18.48 11.84 -2.82
CA ASP A 546 19.91 11.91 -2.53
C ASP A 546 20.28 11.06 -1.31
N VAL A 547 19.43 11.09 -0.28
CA VAL A 547 19.61 10.26 0.93
C VAL A 547 19.41 8.77 0.61
N CYS A 548 18.36 8.39 -0.13
CA CYS A 548 18.18 7.00 -0.57
C CYS A 548 19.35 6.50 -1.41
N LYS A 549 19.88 7.34 -2.30
CA LYS A 549 21.05 7.02 -3.11
C LYS A 549 22.27 6.76 -2.25
N LYS A 550 22.53 7.62 -1.25
CA LYS A 550 23.63 7.45 -0.29
C LYS A 550 23.53 6.12 0.46
N TRP A 551 22.37 5.81 1.05
CA TRP A 551 22.17 4.54 1.75
C TRP A 551 22.37 3.33 0.84
N LYS A 552 21.87 3.40 -0.42
CA LYS A 552 22.08 2.35 -1.41
C LYS A 552 23.57 2.11 -1.72
N GLU A 553 24.36 3.17 -1.89
CA GLU A 553 25.79 3.08 -2.15
C GLU A 553 26.57 2.51 -0.94
N GLU A 554 26.15 2.82 0.28
CA GLU A 554 26.79 2.37 1.52
C GLU A 554 26.45 0.91 1.89
N GLU A 555 25.24 0.44 1.57
CA GLU A 555 24.70 -0.83 2.10
C GLU A 555 24.38 -1.87 1.02
N ASP A 556 24.42 -1.50 -0.25
CA ASP A 556 23.99 -2.33 -1.40
C ASP A 556 22.53 -2.84 -1.26
N ILE A 557 21.66 -2.02 -0.68
CA ILE A 557 20.21 -2.24 -0.56
C ILE A 557 19.51 -1.19 -1.41
N ASP A 558 18.55 -1.60 -2.24
CA ASP A 558 17.86 -0.68 -3.15
C ASP A 558 16.76 0.11 -2.43
N TYR A 559 17.20 1.13 -1.66
CA TYR A 559 16.30 2.14 -1.10
C TYR A 559 15.72 3.01 -2.20
N SER A 560 14.41 3.29 -2.12
CA SER A 560 13.71 4.05 -3.15
C SER A 560 12.61 4.93 -2.56
N VAL A 561 12.52 6.18 -3.03
CA VAL A 561 11.48 7.13 -2.62
C VAL A 561 10.13 6.68 -3.17
N TYR A 562 9.12 6.60 -2.33
CA TYR A 562 7.84 6.00 -2.62
C TYR A 562 6.67 6.91 -2.23
N GLY A 563 5.84 7.27 -3.20
CA GLY A 563 4.55 7.91 -2.97
C GLY A 563 3.56 6.92 -2.35
N THR A 564 3.68 6.70 -1.05
CA THR A 564 3.01 5.63 -0.32
C THR A 564 1.50 5.63 -0.51
N PRO A 565 0.86 4.48 -0.78
CA PRO A 565 -0.59 4.34 -0.67
C PRO A 565 -0.97 4.29 0.82
N ILE A 566 -1.46 5.40 1.34
CA ILE A 566 -1.79 5.55 2.76
C ILE A 566 -3.28 5.74 2.93
N GLU A 567 -4.03 4.66 3.19
CA GLU A 567 -5.48 4.73 3.39
C GLU A 567 -5.83 5.28 4.78
N SER A 568 -5.35 4.63 5.83
CA SER A 568 -5.58 5.03 7.22
C SER A 568 -4.49 5.96 7.78
N THR A 569 -3.29 5.93 7.22
CA THR A 569 -2.14 6.70 7.72
C THR A 569 -2.32 8.21 7.57
N THR A 570 -3.00 8.70 6.51
CA THR A 570 -3.32 10.13 6.37
C THR A 570 -4.19 10.62 7.51
N TYR A 571 -5.18 9.83 7.93
CA TYR A 571 -6.02 10.11 9.09
C TYR A 571 -5.23 10.06 10.41
N LYS A 572 -4.39 9.03 10.59
CA LYS A 572 -3.51 8.90 11.77
C LYS A 572 -2.59 10.11 11.90
N PHE A 573 -1.90 10.48 10.83
CA PHE A 573 -0.98 11.62 10.82
C PHE A 573 -1.70 12.92 11.13
N ALA A 574 -2.85 13.19 10.51
CA ALA A 574 -3.66 14.38 10.80
C ALA A 574 -4.05 14.45 12.28
N LYS A 575 -4.48 13.33 12.87
CA LYS A 575 -4.82 13.23 14.29
C LYS A 575 -3.62 13.55 15.18
N CYS A 576 -2.47 12.91 14.95
CA CYS A 576 -1.25 13.13 15.73
C CYS A 576 -0.74 14.58 15.61
N LEU A 577 -0.77 15.17 14.42
CA LEU A 577 -0.37 16.56 14.19
C LEU A 577 -1.29 17.51 14.98
N LYS A 578 -2.59 17.29 14.93
CA LYS A 578 -3.57 18.10 15.66
C LYS A 578 -3.40 17.98 17.19
N GLU A 579 -3.12 16.78 17.70
CA GLU A 579 -2.84 16.55 19.13
C GLU A 579 -1.56 17.23 19.60
N ARG A 580 -0.50 17.26 18.78
CA ARG A 580 0.80 17.81 19.14
C ARG A 580 0.91 19.32 18.92
N PHE A 581 0.36 19.84 17.85
CA PHE A 581 0.55 21.25 17.43
C PHE A 581 -0.74 22.08 17.48
N GLY A 582 -1.89 21.47 17.76
CA GLY A 582 -3.18 22.13 17.76
C GLY A 582 -3.76 22.24 16.34
N THR A 583 -4.87 22.98 16.23
CA THR A 583 -5.52 23.26 14.94
C THR A 583 -4.93 24.49 14.29
N ILE A 584 -4.34 24.33 13.11
CA ILE A 584 -3.75 25.39 12.28
C ILE A 584 -4.51 25.39 10.96
N GLU A 585 -5.12 26.51 10.61
CA GLU A 585 -5.93 26.67 9.41
C GLU A 585 -5.15 26.33 8.14
N GLY A 586 -5.72 25.48 7.29
CA GLY A 586 -5.13 25.01 6.04
C GLY A 586 -3.99 23.99 6.19
N ILE A 587 -3.64 23.59 7.44
CA ILE A 587 -2.54 22.64 7.72
C ILE A 587 -3.05 21.45 8.54
N THR A 588 -3.61 21.68 9.74
CA THR A 588 -4.06 20.61 10.65
C THR A 588 -5.56 20.66 10.95
N ASP A 589 -6.31 21.45 10.25
CA ASP A 589 -7.76 21.65 10.44
C ASP A 589 -8.61 20.49 9.88
N ARG A 590 -8.10 19.72 8.93
CA ARG A 590 -8.77 18.54 8.34
C ARG A 590 -8.48 17.26 9.12
N ASN A 591 -9.29 16.23 8.87
CA ASN A 591 -9.07 14.89 9.44
C ASN A 591 -8.14 14.01 8.59
N TYR A 592 -7.51 14.59 7.58
CA TYR A 592 -6.53 13.93 6.73
C TYR A 592 -5.43 14.92 6.35
N ILE A 593 -4.28 14.42 5.93
CA ILE A 593 -3.24 15.17 5.24
C ILE A 593 -3.17 14.73 3.78
N THR A 594 -2.60 15.56 2.94
CA THR A 594 -2.45 15.26 1.51
C THR A 594 -1.58 14.01 1.30
N ASN A 595 -2.03 13.12 0.43
CA ASN A 595 -1.28 11.92 0.08
C ASN A 595 -0.06 12.28 -0.77
N SER A 596 1.14 11.92 -0.32
CA SER A 596 2.41 12.14 -1.02
C SER A 596 2.55 13.56 -1.63
N TYR A 597 2.76 13.66 -2.94
CA TYR A 597 2.94 14.93 -3.69
C TYR A 597 1.67 15.47 -4.33
N HIS A 598 0.54 14.81 -4.19
CA HIS A 598 -0.65 15.15 -4.96
C HIS A 598 -1.09 16.60 -4.76
N VAL A 599 -1.67 17.18 -5.82
CA VAL A 599 -2.48 18.40 -5.68
C VAL A 599 -3.57 18.13 -4.65
N PRO A 600 -3.78 19.02 -3.66
CA PRO A 600 -4.85 18.86 -2.69
C PRO A 600 -6.20 18.60 -3.36
N VAL A 601 -6.95 17.64 -2.86
CA VAL A 601 -8.20 17.19 -3.50
C VAL A 601 -9.28 18.28 -3.63
N PHE A 602 -9.17 19.34 -2.83
CA PHE A 602 -10.08 20.51 -2.81
C PHE A 602 -9.59 21.66 -3.69
N GLU A 603 -8.41 21.55 -4.32
CA GLU A 603 -7.85 22.60 -5.17
C GLU A 603 -8.43 22.48 -6.59
N GLU A 604 -9.09 23.54 -7.06
CA GLU A 604 -9.63 23.60 -8.42
C GLU A 604 -8.50 23.69 -9.45
N ILE A 605 -8.35 22.68 -10.26
CA ILE A 605 -7.35 22.56 -11.31
C ILE A 605 -7.88 21.65 -12.43
N ASP A 606 -7.57 21.96 -13.68
CA ASP A 606 -7.92 21.08 -14.79
C ASP A 606 -7.00 19.86 -14.88
N ALA A 607 -7.49 18.79 -15.52
CA ALA A 607 -6.80 17.50 -15.61
C ALA A 607 -5.40 17.60 -16.23
N PHE A 608 -5.22 18.39 -17.26
CA PHE A 608 -3.96 18.48 -18.00
C PHE A 608 -2.90 19.25 -17.21
N THR A 609 -3.31 20.38 -16.61
CA THR A 609 -2.45 21.18 -15.74
C THR A 609 -2.01 20.38 -14.53
N LYS A 610 -2.95 19.64 -13.89
CA LYS A 610 -2.68 18.76 -12.76
C LYS A 610 -1.67 17.67 -13.12
N LEU A 611 -1.92 16.91 -14.18
CA LEU A 611 -1.04 15.82 -14.60
C LEU A 611 0.35 16.32 -14.98
N LYS A 612 0.44 17.48 -15.63
CA LYS A 612 1.72 18.10 -15.97
C LYS A 612 2.51 18.51 -14.73
N LEU A 613 1.87 19.15 -13.77
CA LEU A 613 2.49 19.51 -12.50
C LEU A 613 2.96 18.26 -11.74
N GLU A 614 2.07 17.29 -11.55
CA GLU A 614 2.35 16.07 -10.80
C GLU A 614 3.42 15.21 -11.47
N SER A 615 3.58 15.28 -12.79
CA SER A 615 4.63 14.54 -13.52
C SER A 615 6.04 14.90 -13.05
N GLU A 616 6.27 16.15 -12.64
CA GLU A 616 7.57 16.58 -12.12
C GLU A 616 7.90 15.95 -10.76
N PHE A 617 6.90 15.82 -9.90
CA PHE A 617 7.04 15.17 -8.59
C PHE A 617 7.05 13.63 -8.71
N GLN A 618 6.27 13.07 -9.64
CA GLN A 618 6.25 11.64 -9.87
C GLN A 618 7.62 11.12 -10.33
N ARG A 619 8.36 11.89 -11.14
CA ARG A 619 9.74 11.58 -11.54
C ARG A 619 10.69 11.44 -10.35
N LEU A 620 10.42 12.17 -9.26
CA LEU A 620 11.18 12.13 -8.01
C LEU A 620 10.65 11.08 -7.01
N SER A 621 9.75 10.21 -7.45
CA SER A 621 9.25 9.06 -6.67
C SER A 621 9.54 7.74 -7.39
N PRO A 622 10.82 7.38 -7.59
CA PRO A 622 11.22 6.21 -8.40
C PRO A 622 10.75 4.88 -7.82
N GLY A 623 10.50 4.79 -6.50
CA GLY A 623 9.91 3.62 -5.86
C GLY A 623 8.44 3.42 -6.15
N GLY A 624 7.84 4.39 -6.84
CA GLY A 624 6.48 4.33 -7.34
C GLY A 624 5.59 5.43 -6.79
N ALA A 625 4.70 5.88 -7.65
CA ALA A 625 3.62 6.82 -7.35
C ALA A 625 2.59 6.73 -8.47
N ILE A 626 1.39 7.21 -8.21
CA ILE A 626 0.30 7.26 -9.18
C ILE A 626 -0.40 8.60 -9.07
N SER A 627 -0.76 9.19 -10.20
CA SER A 627 -1.59 10.39 -10.25
C SER A 627 -3.01 10.03 -10.64
N TYR A 628 -4.00 10.76 -10.18
CA TYR A 628 -5.40 10.51 -10.50
C TYR A 628 -6.14 11.75 -10.92
N VAL A 629 -7.10 11.55 -11.83
CA VAL A 629 -7.99 12.56 -12.38
C VAL A 629 -9.41 12.25 -11.96
N GLU A 630 -10.04 13.15 -11.21
CA GLU A 630 -11.47 13.06 -10.91
C GLU A 630 -12.28 13.52 -12.13
N THR A 631 -13.12 12.64 -12.66
CA THR A 631 -13.95 12.92 -13.83
C THR A 631 -15.44 12.80 -13.51
N PRO A 632 -16.30 13.57 -14.21
CA PRO A 632 -17.73 13.28 -14.21
C PRO A 632 -18.02 11.92 -14.89
N ASN A 633 -19.28 11.58 -15.05
CA ASN A 633 -19.67 10.42 -15.84
C ASN A 633 -19.44 10.70 -17.34
N LEU A 634 -18.38 10.11 -17.91
CA LEU A 634 -17.98 10.29 -19.32
C LEU A 634 -18.39 9.12 -20.22
N GLN A 635 -19.41 8.31 -19.85
CA GLN A 635 -19.85 7.18 -20.67
C GLN A 635 -20.36 7.60 -22.05
N ASN A 636 -20.86 8.82 -22.20
CA ASN A 636 -21.33 9.37 -23.46
C ASN A 636 -20.28 10.18 -24.23
N ASN A 637 -19.09 10.41 -23.63
CA ASN A 637 -18.02 11.16 -24.25
C ASN A 637 -16.67 10.47 -24.04
N LEU A 638 -16.43 9.41 -24.82
CA LEU A 638 -15.18 8.66 -24.75
C LEU A 638 -14.00 9.45 -25.34
N ASP A 639 -14.24 10.41 -26.23
CA ASP A 639 -13.18 11.26 -26.79
C ASP A 639 -12.45 12.06 -25.70
N ALA A 640 -13.19 12.57 -24.71
CA ALA A 640 -12.60 13.25 -23.57
C ALA A 640 -11.67 12.34 -22.75
N ILE A 641 -12.02 11.06 -22.61
CA ILE A 641 -11.16 10.06 -21.95
C ILE A 641 -9.93 9.78 -22.81
N MET A 642 -10.11 9.62 -24.12
CA MET A 642 -9.01 9.38 -25.07
C MET A 642 -7.99 10.55 -25.07
N ASP A 643 -8.45 11.80 -24.97
CA ASP A 643 -7.58 12.96 -24.86
C ASP A 643 -6.73 12.94 -23.59
N ILE A 644 -7.32 12.53 -22.46
CA ILE A 644 -6.59 12.37 -21.20
C ILE A 644 -5.57 11.22 -21.34
N ILE A 645 -5.95 10.09 -21.94
CA ILE A 645 -5.06 8.95 -22.18
C ILE A 645 -3.88 9.36 -23.08
N LYS A 646 -4.13 10.10 -24.17
CA LYS A 646 -3.08 10.65 -25.04
C LYS A 646 -2.13 11.57 -24.27
N PHE A 647 -2.68 12.38 -23.36
CA PHE A 647 -1.87 13.24 -22.50
C PHE A 647 -0.99 12.44 -21.53
N ILE A 648 -1.57 11.40 -20.89
CA ILE A 648 -0.82 10.49 -20.00
C ILE A 648 0.35 9.86 -20.76
N TYR A 649 0.11 9.29 -21.96
CA TYR A 649 1.15 8.69 -22.77
C TYR A 649 2.35 9.58 -23.01
N ASN A 650 2.11 10.89 -23.17
CA ASN A 650 3.17 11.84 -23.55
C ASN A 650 3.82 12.59 -22.36
N ASN A 651 3.23 12.57 -21.17
CA ASN A 651 3.66 13.49 -20.11
C ASN A 651 3.90 12.86 -18.74
N ILE A 652 3.22 11.77 -18.39
CA ILE A 652 3.29 11.19 -17.05
C ILE A 652 3.40 9.67 -17.10
N MET A 653 4.20 9.10 -16.20
CA MET A 653 4.49 7.66 -16.24
C MET A 653 3.28 6.80 -15.86
N TYR A 654 2.51 7.20 -14.84
CA TYR A 654 1.43 6.37 -14.29
C TYR A 654 0.28 7.21 -13.76
N ALA A 655 -0.91 6.99 -14.29
CA ALA A 655 -2.11 7.71 -13.88
C ALA A 655 -3.38 6.83 -13.96
N GLU A 656 -4.40 7.23 -13.19
CA GLU A 656 -5.74 6.62 -13.17
C GLU A 656 -6.83 7.68 -13.31
N LEU A 657 -8.02 7.26 -13.77
CA LEU A 657 -9.20 8.09 -13.86
C LEU A 657 -10.27 7.60 -12.88
N ASN A 658 -10.81 8.53 -12.09
CA ASN A 658 -11.86 8.29 -11.11
C ASN A 658 -13.21 8.74 -11.67
N THR A 659 -13.97 7.82 -12.25
CA THR A 659 -15.31 8.07 -12.73
C THR A 659 -16.36 7.75 -11.64
N LYS A 660 -17.61 8.18 -11.84
CA LYS A 660 -18.68 7.99 -10.86
C LYS A 660 -19.61 6.86 -11.37
N SER A 661 -19.53 5.69 -10.74
CA SER A 661 -20.26 4.47 -11.16
C SER A 661 -20.95 3.73 -9.99
N ASP A 662 -21.51 4.49 -9.02
CA ASP A 662 -22.20 3.90 -7.87
C ASP A 662 -23.62 3.45 -8.25
N TYR A 663 -24.21 2.60 -7.41
CA TYR A 663 -25.54 2.07 -7.57
C TYR A 663 -26.30 1.97 -6.25
N CYS A 664 -27.53 2.49 -6.21
CA CYS A 664 -28.45 2.30 -5.09
C CYS A 664 -29.41 1.16 -5.37
N GLN A 665 -29.35 0.09 -4.58
CA GLN A 665 -30.21 -1.07 -4.74
C GLN A 665 -31.68 -0.81 -4.31
N ALA A 666 -31.92 0.24 -3.51
CA ALA A 666 -33.27 0.56 -3.04
C ALA A 666 -34.12 1.21 -4.13
N CYS A 667 -33.54 2.04 -4.99
CA CYS A 667 -34.30 2.77 -6.01
C CYS A 667 -33.79 2.58 -7.45
N GLY A 668 -32.70 1.82 -7.67
CA GLY A 668 -32.12 1.61 -8.98
C GLY A 668 -31.29 2.78 -9.51
N TYR A 669 -31.01 3.81 -8.67
CA TYR A 669 -30.19 4.96 -9.09
C TYR A 669 -28.78 4.50 -9.48
N THR A 670 -28.32 4.96 -10.62
CA THR A 670 -26.93 4.80 -11.10
C THR A 670 -26.32 6.19 -11.24
N GLY A 671 -25.18 6.42 -10.58
CA GLY A 671 -24.52 7.71 -10.54
C GLY A 671 -23.68 7.87 -9.27
N GLU A 672 -23.46 9.08 -8.83
CA GLU A 672 -22.71 9.35 -7.62
C GLU A 672 -23.58 9.26 -6.35
N ILE A 673 -23.21 8.38 -5.42
CA ILE A 673 -23.71 8.39 -4.05
C ILE A 673 -22.96 9.47 -3.28
N LEU A 674 -23.69 10.33 -2.58
CA LEU A 674 -23.15 11.53 -1.96
C LEU A 674 -22.83 11.34 -0.46
N ILE A 675 -22.02 12.27 0.07
CA ILE A 675 -21.63 12.34 1.48
C ILE A 675 -22.15 13.65 2.07
N ASP A 676 -22.89 13.60 3.17
CA ASP A 676 -23.45 14.78 3.85
C ASP A 676 -22.45 15.48 4.78
N GLU A 677 -22.91 16.54 5.49
CA GLU A 677 -22.07 17.31 6.42
C GLU A 677 -21.65 16.53 7.68
N LYS A 678 -22.31 15.40 7.97
CA LYS A 678 -21.96 14.50 9.07
C LYS A 678 -21.01 13.38 8.66
N LEU A 679 -20.55 13.41 7.38
CA LEU A 679 -19.75 12.37 6.75
C LEU A 679 -20.50 11.02 6.63
N GLU A 680 -21.82 11.07 6.42
CA GLU A 680 -22.65 9.91 6.17
C GLU A 680 -23.03 9.81 4.68
N TRP A 681 -22.97 8.60 4.15
CA TRP A 681 -23.31 8.30 2.76
C TRP A 681 -24.83 8.24 2.54
N TYR A 682 -25.30 8.78 1.43
CA TYR A 682 -26.73 8.73 1.08
C TYR A 682 -26.95 8.76 -0.43
N CYS A 683 -28.03 8.09 -0.87
CA CYS A 683 -28.49 8.14 -2.24
C CYS A 683 -29.19 9.49 -2.52
N PRO A 684 -28.75 10.28 -3.51
CA PRO A 684 -29.37 11.58 -3.82
C PRO A 684 -30.82 11.45 -4.36
N ASN A 685 -31.17 10.29 -4.92
CA ASN A 685 -32.50 10.06 -5.49
C ASN A 685 -33.58 9.66 -4.46
N CYS A 686 -33.25 8.79 -3.49
CA CYS A 686 -34.23 8.26 -2.54
C CYS A 686 -33.89 8.48 -1.07
N GLY A 687 -32.74 9.08 -0.76
CA GLY A 687 -32.28 9.33 0.62
C GLY A 687 -31.81 8.06 1.38
N ASN A 688 -31.72 6.90 0.72
CA ASN A 688 -31.25 5.66 1.34
C ASN A 688 -29.87 5.83 1.92
N ARG A 689 -29.64 5.36 3.17
CA ARG A 689 -28.36 5.42 3.93
C ARG A 689 -27.87 4.04 4.36
N ASP A 690 -28.60 2.98 4.02
CA ASP A 690 -28.21 1.62 4.37
C ASP A 690 -27.01 1.15 3.53
N HIS A 691 -25.85 1.02 4.19
CA HIS A 691 -24.60 0.60 3.58
C HIS A 691 -24.69 -0.76 2.86
N ASN A 692 -25.60 -1.65 3.30
CA ASN A 692 -25.80 -2.97 2.66
C ASN A 692 -26.53 -2.88 1.31
N THR A 693 -27.14 -1.74 1.01
CA THR A 693 -27.92 -1.49 -0.22
C THR A 693 -27.35 -0.34 -1.05
N LEU A 694 -26.29 0.31 -0.59
CA LEU A 694 -25.50 1.28 -1.33
C LEU A 694 -24.24 0.58 -1.88
N ASN A 695 -24.14 0.42 -3.19
CA ASN A 695 -22.93 -0.05 -3.84
C ASN A 695 -22.08 1.16 -4.24
N VAL A 696 -21.13 1.51 -3.38
CA VAL A 696 -20.20 2.62 -3.60
C VAL A 696 -18.86 2.06 -4.01
N ALA A 697 -18.30 2.59 -5.08
CA ALA A 697 -16.95 2.28 -5.52
C ALA A 697 -16.16 3.58 -5.65
N ARG A 698 -15.03 3.66 -4.97
CA ARG A 698 -14.11 4.81 -5.02
C ARG A 698 -12.67 4.33 -5.14
N ARG A 699 -11.94 5.05 -5.95
CA ARG A 699 -10.49 4.90 -5.96
C ARG A 699 -9.90 5.59 -4.75
N THR A 700 -9.14 4.84 -3.99
CA THR A 700 -8.38 5.35 -2.86
C THR A 700 -7.00 4.71 -2.89
N CYS A 701 -5.96 5.52 -2.92
CA CYS A 701 -4.59 5.02 -2.84
C CYS A 701 -4.19 4.02 -3.96
N GLY A 702 -4.82 4.09 -5.13
CA GLY A 702 -4.46 3.27 -6.31
C GLY A 702 -5.21 1.94 -6.42
N TYR A 703 -6.23 1.68 -5.63
CA TYR A 703 -7.16 0.55 -5.79
C TYR A 703 -8.62 0.98 -5.55
N ILE A 704 -9.55 0.15 -5.94
CA ILE A 704 -10.98 0.41 -5.74
C ILE A 704 -11.39 -0.15 -4.38
N GLY A 705 -11.85 0.72 -3.49
CA GLY A 705 -12.56 0.34 -2.27
C GLY A 705 -14.05 0.18 -2.56
N THR A 706 -14.67 -0.85 -2.00
CA THR A 706 -16.09 -1.18 -2.20
C THR A 706 -16.90 -1.25 -0.91
N ASN A 707 -16.22 -1.20 0.24
CA ASN A 707 -16.81 -0.97 1.54
C ASN A 707 -16.56 0.50 1.95
N PHE A 708 -17.06 0.88 3.13
CA PHE A 708 -16.94 2.26 3.59
C PHE A 708 -15.59 2.53 4.29
N TRP A 709 -15.24 3.80 4.41
CA TRP A 709 -13.93 4.28 4.84
C TRP A 709 -13.97 4.96 6.19
N ASN A 710 -12.80 5.15 6.83
CA ASN A 710 -12.66 5.96 8.03
C ASN A 710 -13.05 7.44 7.79
N LYS A 711 -13.25 8.19 8.88
CA LYS A 711 -13.73 9.59 8.83
C LYS A 711 -12.81 10.50 8.01
N GLY A 712 -11.48 10.32 8.12
CA GLY A 712 -10.52 11.13 7.37
C GLY A 712 -10.63 10.89 5.87
N ARG A 713 -10.68 9.62 5.46
CA ARG A 713 -10.82 9.26 4.05
C ARG A 713 -12.20 9.63 3.49
N THR A 714 -13.25 9.50 4.28
CA THR A 714 -14.60 9.93 3.89
C THR A 714 -14.65 11.43 3.66
N GLN A 715 -14.01 12.23 4.53
CA GLN A 715 -13.90 13.68 4.34
C GLN A 715 -13.09 14.02 3.08
N GLU A 716 -11.97 13.35 2.86
CA GLU A 716 -11.15 13.56 1.67
C GLU A 716 -11.94 13.26 0.38
N ILE A 717 -12.70 12.15 0.33
CA ILE A 717 -13.56 11.82 -0.81
C ILE A 717 -14.64 12.88 -1.02
N LYS A 718 -15.26 13.39 0.06
CA LYS A 718 -16.26 14.46 -0.01
C LYS A 718 -15.71 15.76 -0.59
N GLU A 719 -14.47 16.11 -0.25
CA GLU A 719 -13.83 17.36 -0.66
C GLU A 719 -13.21 17.31 -2.07
N ARG A 720 -13.25 16.15 -2.76
CA ARG A 720 -12.71 16.02 -4.11
C ARG A 720 -13.43 16.90 -5.11
N VAL A 721 -12.68 17.72 -5.82
CA VAL A 721 -13.18 18.51 -6.96
C VAL A 721 -12.98 17.75 -8.27
N LEU A 722 -13.82 18.03 -9.26
CA LEU A 722 -13.67 17.47 -10.61
C LEU A 722 -12.55 18.22 -11.36
N HIS A 723 -11.75 17.46 -12.10
CA HIS A 723 -10.70 18.02 -12.95
C HIS A 723 -11.13 18.14 -14.43
N VAL A 724 -12.34 17.69 -14.74
CA VAL A 724 -12.99 17.82 -16.05
C VAL A 724 -14.36 18.44 -15.82
N ASP A 725 -14.70 19.49 -16.59
CA ASP A 725 -15.97 20.20 -16.44
C ASP A 725 -17.16 19.25 -16.68
N ASN A 726 -18.19 19.34 -15.86
CA ASN A 726 -19.44 18.57 -16.02
C ASN A 726 -20.10 18.77 -17.38
N LYS A 727 -19.90 19.94 -18.03
CA LYS A 727 -20.43 20.21 -19.37
C LYS A 727 -19.80 19.34 -20.47
N VAL A 728 -18.67 18.73 -20.22
CA VAL A 728 -17.99 17.81 -21.12
C VAL A 728 -18.65 16.43 -21.08
N ALA A 729 -19.48 16.14 -20.07
CA ALA A 729 -20.16 14.85 -19.90
C ALA A 729 -21.39 14.69 -20.84
N ASP A 730 -21.99 15.79 -21.30
CA ASP A 730 -23.12 15.81 -22.22
C ASP A 730 -22.66 15.76 -23.67
#